data_25d4001d0c085644afea3162b5e3697a
#
_entry.id   25d4001d0c085644afea3162b5e3697a
#
_cell.length_a   1.000
_cell.length_b   1.000
_cell.length_c   1.000
_cell.angle_alpha   90.00
_cell.angle_beta   90.00
_cell.angle_gamma   90.00
#
_symmetry.space_group_name_H-M   'P 1'
#
loop_
_entity.id
_entity.type
_entity.pdbx_description
1 polymer ?
#
loop_
_entity_poly.entity_id
_entity_poly.type
_entity_poly.pdbx_seq_one_letter_code
_entity_poly.pdbx_strand_id
1 'polypeptide(L)'
;MQFQRKNLSNETLVGLYKELLLPRMIEEKMLVLLRQGKISKWFSGIGQEAISVGVGMALQPDEWVMPMHRNLGIFTSRNMPLHKLFMQWQGNADGYSKGRERSFHFGSKAHHICGMISHLGPQLAIADGVALAHKLKKEKKVSLAFSGDGGTSEGDFHEALNTAAVWDLPVIFLIENNGYGLSTPVEEQYRCAQLVDKAKGYGMEGVRIDGNNILEVYDTILGVRDYCIREQKPYLIECMTFRMRGHEEASGTKYVPKELFELWEKKDPLKNYEQWLLDENILSANDIAGIRETNKSNIESELNIAYGATPIFVDTDTELEDVYAPRTDKRIALHPNTGGLVSEKRFVDGIKDGLQQSMERHPNLILMGQDIAEYGGAFKITEGFLQQFGKERVRNTPLCESAIVGAALGLSLEGYKSMMEMQFADFATVGFNQIINNLAKIYYRWGQNADVVIRMPTGGGVGAGPFHSQSNEAWFVHTPGLKVVYPSTPEDAKGLLIAAINDPNPVLFFEHKALYRSVTGSVPDAYYETEIGKARLVSAGDDISIISYGAGVHWAMDYAKNHPAISFHITDLRTLLPLDYEAIREAVMQTGKILILHEDTLTGGIGGEIAAWISENCFEYLDAPVMRCASLDTPIPFNLELEKNFMAYSRLNEYVARLMEY
;
A
#
# COMPACT_ATOMS: atom_id res chain seq x y z
N MET A 1 14.07 18.84 -33.91
CA MET A 1 13.08 17.77 -33.65
C MET A 1 12.42 17.42 -34.98
N GLN A 2 12.25 16.14 -35.30
CA GLN A 2 11.63 15.72 -36.56
C GLN A 2 10.30 15.04 -36.24
N PHE A 3 9.19 15.72 -36.52
CA PHE A 3 7.86 15.16 -36.34
C PHE A 3 7.44 14.30 -37.52
N GLN A 4 6.93 13.11 -37.26
CA GLN A 4 6.42 12.20 -38.28
C GLN A 4 4.93 12.02 -38.13
N ARG A 5 4.15 12.64 -39.01
CA ARG A 5 2.68 12.60 -38.98
C ARG A 5 2.10 11.19 -39.10
N LYS A 6 2.78 10.30 -39.87
CA LYS A 6 2.22 8.99 -40.24
C LYS A 6 0.78 9.09 -40.76
N ASN A 7 -0.13 8.30 -40.20
CA ASN A 7 -1.53 8.26 -40.60
C ASN A 7 -2.45 9.09 -39.66
N LEU A 8 -1.88 10.01 -38.85
CA LEU A 8 -2.68 10.80 -37.91
C LEU A 8 -3.52 11.85 -38.65
N SER A 9 -4.80 11.97 -38.22
CA SER A 9 -5.72 12.98 -38.73
C SER A 9 -5.34 14.39 -38.25
N ASN A 10 -5.77 15.43 -38.95
CA ASN A 10 -5.62 16.80 -38.45
C ASN A 10 -6.29 16.98 -37.11
N GLU A 11 -7.45 16.36 -36.88
CA GLU A 11 -8.17 16.39 -35.61
C GLU A 11 -7.32 15.84 -34.46
N THR A 12 -6.67 14.70 -34.64
CA THR A 12 -5.76 14.10 -33.66
C THR A 12 -4.56 15.03 -33.39
N LEU A 13 -3.95 15.58 -34.44
CA LEU A 13 -2.79 16.48 -34.31
C LEU A 13 -3.16 17.77 -33.54
N VAL A 14 -4.31 18.36 -33.85
CA VAL A 14 -4.83 19.55 -33.15
C VAL A 14 -5.23 19.19 -31.70
N GLY A 15 -5.79 18.00 -31.49
CA GLY A 15 -6.10 17.49 -30.15
C GLY A 15 -4.85 17.37 -29.29
N LEU A 16 -3.79 16.76 -29.79
CA LEU A 16 -2.49 16.65 -29.10
C LEU A 16 -1.90 18.04 -28.77
N TYR A 17 -2.06 19.03 -29.66
CA TYR A 17 -1.59 20.38 -29.39
C TYR A 17 -2.38 21.04 -28.25
N LYS A 18 -3.71 20.94 -28.26
CA LYS A 18 -4.57 21.50 -27.20
C LYS A 18 -4.22 20.93 -25.85
N GLU A 19 -4.07 19.60 -25.79
CA GLU A 19 -3.71 18.92 -24.55
C GLU A 19 -2.26 19.18 -24.11
N LEU A 20 -1.34 19.47 -25.04
CA LEU A 20 0.04 19.86 -24.70
C LEU A 20 0.13 21.30 -24.19
N LEU A 21 -0.69 22.20 -24.76
CA LEU A 21 -0.71 23.61 -24.38
C LEU A 21 -1.32 23.83 -22.99
N LEU A 22 -2.38 23.11 -22.65
CA LEU A 22 -3.12 23.30 -21.39
C LEU A 22 -2.25 23.13 -20.13
N PRO A 23 -1.50 22.04 -19.92
CA PRO A 23 -0.63 21.88 -18.76
C PRO A 23 0.46 22.96 -18.71
N ARG A 24 1.05 23.38 -19.85
CA ARG A 24 2.02 24.49 -19.87
C ARG A 24 1.40 25.79 -19.32
N MET A 25 0.21 26.15 -19.76
CA MET A 25 -0.46 27.36 -19.31
C MET A 25 -0.87 27.28 -17.83
N ILE A 26 -1.29 26.10 -17.34
CA ILE A 26 -1.53 25.85 -15.92
C ILE A 26 -0.23 26.01 -15.11
N GLU A 27 0.87 25.38 -15.56
CA GLU A 27 2.18 25.49 -14.93
C GLU A 27 2.62 26.95 -14.75
N GLU A 28 2.53 27.74 -15.81
CA GLU A 28 2.84 29.18 -15.77
C GLU A 28 1.99 29.92 -14.75
N LYS A 29 0.68 29.60 -14.67
CA LYS A 29 -0.24 30.17 -13.67
C LYS A 29 0.14 29.76 -12.26
N MET A 30 0.46 28.47 -12.04
CA MET A 30 0.82 27.94 -10.73
C MET A 30 2.13 28.54 -10.21
N LEU A 31 3.10 28.84 -11.07
CA LEU A 31 4.31 29.56 -10.70
C LEU A 31 4.04 30.99 -10.21
N VAL A 32 3.03 31.66 -10.80
CA VAL A 32 2.58 32.98 -10.30
C VAL A 32 1.94 32.83 -8.92
N LEU A 33 1.05 31.83 -8.73
CA LEU A 33 0.37 31.59 -7.46
C LEU A 33 1.34 31.19 -6.34
N LEU A 34 2.39 30.44 -6.68
CA LEU A 34 3.47 30.08 -5.75
C LEU A 34 4.21 31.32 -5.25
N ARG A 35 4.58 32.23 -6.16
CA ARG A 35 5.24 33.51 -5.80
C ARG A 35 4.33 34.42 -4.94
N GLN A 36 3.01 34.29 -5.10
CA GLN A 36 2.02 35.01 -4.30
C GLN A 36 1.71 34.35 -2.96
N GLY A 37 2.31 33.18 -2.66
CA GLY A 37 2.05 32.40 -1.45
C GLY A 37 0.67 31.73 -1.39
N LYS A 38 -0.04 31.64 -2.52
CA LYS A 38 -1.35 31.01 -2.61
C LYS A 38 -1.29 29.48 -2.70
N ILE A 39 -0.12 28.94 -3.04
CA ILE A 39 0.22 27.53 -2.94
C ILE A 39 1.60 27.42 -2.30
N SER A 40 1.84 26.30 -1.60
CA SER A 40 3.07 26.13 -0.80
C SER A 40 4.22 25.45 -1.56
N LYS A 41 3.90 24.57 -2.50
CA LYS A 41 4.88 23.75 -3.23
C LYS A 41 4.43 23.46 -4.65
N TRP A 42 5.40 23.42 -5.55
CA TRP A 42 5.16 23.05 -6.94
C TRP A 42 6.35 22.29 -7.52
N PHE A 43 6.03 21.20 -8.20
CA PHE A 43 6.99 20.38 -8.94
C PHE A 43 6.71 20.53 -10.43
N SER A 44 7.39 21.46 -11.07
CA SER A 44 7.12 21.77 -12.46
C SER A 44 7.51 20.67 -13.44
N GLY A 45 6.62 20.40 -14.38
CA GLY A 45 6.83 19.50 -15.51
C GLY A 45 7.27 20.24 -16.80
N ILE A 46 7.55 21.54 -16.74
CA ILE A 46 7.95 22.33 -17.91
C ILE A 46 9.17 21.70 -18.60
N GLY A 47 9.03 21.42 -19.87
CA GLY A 47 10.03 20.74 -20.72
C GLY A 47 9.80 19.24 -20.89
N GLN A 48 8.92 18.62 -20.10
CA GLN A 48 8.61 17.18 -20.13
C GLN A 48 7.13 16.87 -20.50
N GLU A 49 6.34 17.89 -20.81
CA GLU A 49 4.89 17.76 -20.98
C GLU A 49 4.49 16.76 -22.06
N ALA A 50 5.29 16.64 -23.13
CA ALA A 50 4.99 15.76 -24.25
C ALA A 50 4.86 14.28 -23.83
N ILE A 51 5.62 13.85 -22.79
CA ILE A 51 5.53 12.48 -22.29
C ILE A 51 4.18 12.24 -21.62
N SER A 52 3.82 13.05 -20.64
CA SER A 52 2.58 12.88 -19.89
C SER A 52 1.33 13.02 -20.76
N VAL A 53 1.33 14.00 -21.67
CA VAL A 53 0.23 14.22 -22.61
C VAL A 53 0.15 13.10 -23.64
N GLY A 54 1.28 12.72 -24.25
CA GLY A 54 1.32 11.64 -25.23
C GLY A 54 0.82 10.31 -24.67
N VAL A 55 1.20 9.98 -23.42
CA VAL A 55 0.67 8.82 -22.68
C VAL A 55 -0.83 8.94 -22.42
N GLY A 56 -1.26 10.08 -21.84
CA GLY A 56 -2.67 10.29 -21.48
C GLY A 56 -3.63 10.22 -22.66
N MET A 57 -3.19 10.70 -23.82
CA MET A 57 -3.95 10.68 -25.08
C MET A 57 -3.92 9.32 -25.81
N ALA A 58 -2.89 8.50 -25.57
CA ALA A 58 -2.75 7.19 -26.23
C ALA A 58 -3.46 6.06 -25.48
N LEU A 59 -3.55 6.15 -24.15
CA LEU A 59 -4.23 5.17 -23.32
C LEU A 59 -5.74 5.36 -23.33
N GLN A 60 -6.49 4.26 -23.09
CA GLN A 60 -7.93 4.36 -22.91
C GLN A 60 -8.27 4.98 -21.54
N PRO A 61 -9.40 5.68 -21.41
CA PRO A 61 -9.79 6.33 -20.16
C PRO A 61 -9.92 5.40 -18.96
N ASP A 62 -10.18 4.11 -19.18
CA ASP A 62 -10.36 3.07 -18.18
C ASP A 62 -9.11 2.18 -17.96
N GLU A 63 -7.96 2.61 -18.47
CA GLU A 63 -6.66 2.00 -18.19
C GLU A 63 -5.94 2.79 -17.09
N TRP A 64 -5.50 2.10 -16.05
CA TRP A 64 -4.85 2.75 -14.91
C TRP A 64 -3.48 3.33 -15.24
N VAL A 65 -3.26 4.52 -14.74
CA VAL A 65 -1.96 5.20 -14.80
C VAL A 65 -1.48 5.51 -13.39
N MET A 66 -0.21 5.21 -13.13
CA MET A 66 0.51 5.55 -11.91
C MET A 66 1.50 6.68 -12.23
N PRO A 67 1.05 7.96 -12.19
CA PRO A 67 1.90 9.09 -12.56
C PRO A 67 2.90 9.45 -11.47
N MET A 68 3.90 10.25 -11.83
CA MET A 68 4.78 10.94 -10.90
C MET A 68 4.29 12.38 -10.63
N HIS A 69 5.00 13.06 -9.74
CA HIS A 69 4.68 14.42 -9.27
C HIS A 69 4.84 15.54 -10.31
N ARG A 70 5.21 15.22 -11.59
CA ARG A 70 5.38 16.18 -12.70
C ARG A 70 4.43 15.94 -13.86
N ASN A 71 3.64 14.89 -13.80
CA ASN A 71 2.84 14.44 -14.93
C ASN A 71 1.48 15.14 -15.01
N LEU A 72 1.46 16.48 -14.92
CA LEU A 72 0.23 17.26 -15.02
C LEU A 72 -0.61 16.89 -16.26
N GLY A 73 0.04 16.60 -17.38
CA GLY A 73 -0.63 16.17 -18.61
C GLY A 73 -1.48 14.91 -18.46
N ILE A 74 -1.17 13.99 -17.53
CA ILE A 74 -2.03 12.83 -17.25
C ILE A 74 -3.37 13.28 -16.64
N PHE A 75 -3.34 14.23 -15.72
CA PHE A 75 -4.55 14.72 -15.05
C PHE A 75 -5.44 15.52 -16.00
N THR A 76 -4.86 16.35 -16.84
CA THR A 76 -5.61 17.17 -17.82
C THR A 76 -6.18 16.31 -18.95
N SER A 77 -5.40 15.40 -19.55
CA SER A 77 -5.87 14.52 -20.63
C SER A 77 -6.89 13.44 -20.17
N ARG A 78 -6.99 13.21 -18.87
CA ARG A 78 -8.08 12.41 -18.27
C ARG A 78 -9.34 13.25 -17.97
N ASN A 79 -9.40 14.50 -18.43
CA ASN A 79 -10.51 15.42 -18.23
C ASN A 79 -10.89 15.62 -16.77
N MET A 80 -9.91 15.64 -15.87
CA MET A 80 -10.17 15.96 -14.47
C MET A 80 -10.61 17.44 -14.35
N PRO A 81 -11.71 17.74 -13.63
CA PRO A 81 -12.19 19.13 -13.48
C PRO A 81 -11.12 20.06 -12.92
N LEU A 82 -10.79 21.13 -13.65
CA LEU A 82 -9.68 22.02 -13.28
C LEU A 82 -9.92 22.72 -11.93
N HIS A 83 -11.17 23.14 -11.63
CA HIS A 83 -11.47 23.72 -10.31
C HIS A 83 -11.12 22.75 -9.18
N LYS A 84 -11.40 21.46 -9.33
CA LYS A 84 -11.06 20.44 -8.34
C LYS A 84 -9.55 20.22 -8.20
N LEU A 85 -8.80 20.28 -9.30
CA LEU A 85 -7.35 20.28 -9.29
C LEU A 85 -6.79 21.51 -8.57
N PHE A 86 -7.33 22.70 -8.84
CA PHE A 86 -6.93 23.93 -8.15
C PHE A 86 -7.25 23.86 -6.65
N MET A 87 -8.42 23.33 -6.27
CA MET A 87 -8.78 23.10 -4.87
C MET A 87 -7.78 22.13 -4.20
N GLN A 88 -7.38 21.05 -4.88
CA GLN A 88 -6.38 20.12 -4.40
C GLN A 88 -5.03 20.81 -4.15
N TRP A 89 -4.55 21.61 -5.10
CA TRP A 89 -3.27 22.30 -4.97
C TRP A 89 -3.26 23.45 -3.95
N GLN A 90 -4.42 23.97 -3.63
CA GLN A 90 -4.63 24.96 -2.56
C GLN A 90 -4.86 24.28 -1.18
N GLY A 91 -5.00 22.97 -1.13
CA GLY A 91 -5.25 22.22 0.10
C GLY A 91 -6.68 22.40 0.64
N ASN A 92 -7.68 22.56 -0.23
CA ASN A 92 -9.08 22.71 0.17
C ASN A 92 -9.77 21.37 0.46
N ALA A 93 -10.81 21.40 1.28
CA ALA A 93 -11.62 20.23 1.63
C ALA A 93 -12.26 19.56 0.41
N ASP A 94 -12.68 20.34 -0.60
CA ASP A 94 -13.31 19.85 -1.83
C ASP A 94 -12.32 19.30 -2.87
N GLY A 95 -11.00 19.34 -2.58
CA GLY A 95 -9.97 18.69 -3.35
C GLY A 95 -10.05 17.15 -3.27
N TYR A 96 -9.24 16.47 -4.06
CA TYR A 96 -9.23 14.98 -4.11
C TYR A 96 -8.77 14.30 -2.83
N SER A 97 -8.00 15.00 -2.00
CA SER A 97 -7.44 14.48 -0.73
C SER A 97 -8.00 15.17 0.51
N LYS A 98 -9.07 15.94 0.40
CA LYS A 98 -9.63 16.71 1.52
C LYS A 98 -8.59 17.61 2.23
N GLY A 99 -7.60 18.12 1.47
CA GLY A 99 -6.51 18.93 2.03
C GLY A 99 -5.37 18.14 2.68
N ARG A 100 -5.42 16.79 2.68
CA ARG A 100 -4.45 15.92 3.38
C ARG A 100 -3.16 15.66 2.59
N GLU A 101 -3.23 15.82 1.25
CA GLU A 101 -2.09 15.61 0.36
C GLU A 101 -1.83 16.84 -0.49
N ARG A 102 -0.56 17.02 -0.82
CA ARG A 102 -0.08 18.14 -1.63
C ARG A 102 0.05 17.76 -3.10
N SER A 103 0.14 18.78 -3.95
CA SER A 103 0.45 18.70 -5.38
C SER A 103 -0.20 17.50 -6.07
N PHE A 104 0.60 16.51 -6.50
CA PHE A 104 0.17 15.36 -7.29
C PHE A 104 0.16 14.03 -6.50
N HIS A 105 0.18 14.08 -5.17
CA HIS A 105 0.20 12.89 -4.30
C HIS A 105 -1.20 12.32 -4.02
N PHE A 106 -2.14 12.50 -4.91
CA PHE A 106 -3.52 12.01 -4.80
C PHE A 106 -3.87 11.11 -5.98
N GLY A 107 -4.86 10.26 -5.79
CA GLY A 107 -5.43 9.42 -6.83
C GLY A 107 -6.89 9.74 -7.09
N SER A 108 -7.44 9.12 -8.13
CA SER A 108 -8.86 9.16 -8.46
C SER A 108 -9.27 7.89 -9.17
N LYS A 109 -10.08 7.07 -8.51
CA LYS A 109 -10.63 5.85 -9.10
C LYS A 109 -11.49 6.15 -10.34
N ALA A 110 -12.27 7.24 -10.29
CA ALA A 110 -13.12 7.65 -11.41
C ALA A 110 -12.34 7.99 -12.69
N HIS A 111 -11.05 8.36 -12.55
CA HIS A 111 -10.18 8.71 -13.68
C HIS A 111 -9.07 7.69 -13.90
N HIS A 112 -9.10 6.53 -13.19
CA HIS A 112 -8.10 5.48 -13.25
C HIS A 112 -6.67 6.01 -13.04
N ILE A 113 -6.50 6.87 -12.02
CA ILE A 113 -5.21 7.41 -11.60
C ILE A 113 -4.93 6.93 -10.18
N CYS A 114 -3.81 6.22 -9.98
CA CYS A 114 -3.31 5.87 -8.66
C CYS A 114 -2.26 6.88 -8.22
N GLY A 115 -2.53 7.58 -7.13
CA GLY A 115 -1.64 8.61 -6.59
C GLY A 115 -0.33 8.04 -6.07
N MET A 116 0.78 8.62 -6.50
CA MET A 116 2.11 8.26 -6.00
C MET A 116 2.28 8.60 -4.51
N ILE A 117 3.27 7.98 -3.88
CA ILE A 117 3.87 8.44 -2.62
C ILE A 117 5.24 9.08 -2.92
N SER A 118 5.82 9.79 -1.94
CA SER A 118 7.13 10.42 -2.14
C SER A 118 8.29 9.43 -2.25
N HIS A 119 8.11 8.20 -1.78
CA HIS A 119 9.04 7.09 -1.98
C HIS A 119 8.92 6.62 -3.43
N LEU A 120 10.04 6.59 -4.15
CA LEU A 120 10.05 6.20 -5.57
C LEU A 120 10.01 4.66 -5.69
N GLY A 121 9.41 4.17 -6.77
CA GLY A 121 9.37 2.75 -7.11
C GLY A 121 8.09 1.99 -6.72
N PRO A 122 7.48 2.16 -5.54
CA PRO A 122 6.33 1.37 -5.09
C PRO A 122 5.15 1.31 -6.07
N GLN A 123 4.89 2.38 -6.80
CA GLN A 123 3.81 2.45 -7.80
C GLN A 123 3.97 1.45 -8.96
N LEU A 124 5.20 0.99 -9.23
CA LEU A 124 5.47 0.04 -10.31
C LEU A 124 4.81 -1.31 -10.02
N ALA A 125 4.98 -1.82 -8.80
CA ALA A 125 4.35 -3.06 -8.36
C ALA A 125 2.81 -2.95 -8.23
N ILE A 126 2.27 -1.76 -7.93
CA ILE A 126 0.83 -1.53 -7.97
C ILE A 126 0.31 -1.70 -9.41
N ALA A 127 1.07 -1.20 -10.40
CA ALA A 127 0.74 -1.42 -11.81
C ALA A 127 0.75 -2.90 -12.21
N ASP A 128 1.66 -3.71 -11.65
CA ASP A 128 1.67 -5.15 -11.84
C ASP A 128 0.38 -5.81 -11.36
N GLY A 129 -0.10 -5.41 -10.19
CA GLY A 129 -1.36 -5.91 -9.64
C GLY A 129 -2.57 -5.57 -10.50
N VAL A 130 -2.63 -4.34 -11.01
CA VAL A 130 -3.68 -3.92 -11.96
C VAL A 130 -3.59 -4.73 -13.27
N ALA A 131 -2.39 -4.88 -13.84
CA ALA A 131 -2.19 -5.69 -15.04
C ALA A 131 -2.57 -7.16 -14.83
N LEU A 132 -2.27 -7.71 -13.64
CA LEU A 132 -2.70 -9.06 -13.26
C LEU A 132 -4.22 -9.15 -13.21
N ALA A 133 -4.91 -8.16 -12.66
CA ALA A 133 -6.37 -8.12 -12.66
C ALA A 133 -6.94 -8.11 -14.07
N HIS A 134 -6.41 -7.30 -14.98
CA HIS A 134 -6.82 -7.28 -16.39
C HIS A 134 -6.59 -8.64 -17.07
N LYS A 135 -5.44 -9.27 -16.80
CA LYS A 135 -5.15 -10.61 -17.32
C LYS A 135 -6.14 -11.67 -16.82
N LEU A 136 -6.46 -11.66 -15.51
CA LEU A 136 -7.43 -12.58 -14.90
C LEU A 136 -8.84 -12.37 -15.43
N LYS A 137 -9.25 -11.12 -15.67
CA LYS A 137 -10.53 -10.75 -16.30
C LYS A 137 -10.55 -10.98 -17.82
N LYS A 138 -9.39 -11.28 -18.43
CA LYS A 138 -9.21 -11.39 -19.89
C LYS A 138 -9.58 -10.11 -20.64
N GLU A 139 -9.36 -8.97 -20.02
CA GLU A 139 -9.58 -7.66 -20.60
C GLU A 139 -8.44 -7.27 -21.53
N LYS A 140 -8.76 -6.50 -22.58
CA LYS A 140 -7.76 -5.96 -23.53
C LYS A 140 -7.26 -4.60 -23.07
N LYS A 141 -6.62 -4.58 -21.90
CA LYS A 141 -6.15 -3.38 -21.23
C LYS A 141 -4.71 -3.54 -20.77
N VAL A 142 -4.05 -2.42 -20.56
CA VAL A 142 -2.76 -2.33 -19.91
C VAL A 142 -2.86 -1.47 -18.65
N SER A 143 -1.86 -1.55 -17.79
CA SER A 143 -1.54 -0.51 -16.80
C SER A 143 -0.25 0.17 -17.20
N LEU A 144 -0.06 1.44 -16.83
CA LEU A 144 1.18 2.15 -17.08
C LEU A 144 1.67 2.84 -15.80
N ALA A 145 2.94 2.63 -15.48
CA ALA A 145 3.58 3.30 -14.35
C ALA A 145 4.79 4.13 -14.81
N PHE A 146 4.85 5.36 -14.31
CA PHE A 146 5.98 6.26 -14.52
C PHE A 146 7.04 6.06 -13.43
N SER A 147 8.30 6.24 -13.81
CA SER A 147 9.42 6.44 -12.91
C SER A 147 10.39 7.48 -13.50
N GLY A 148 11.23 8.08 -12.66
CA GLY A 148 12.37 8.86 -13.11
C GLY A 148 13.63 8.00 -13.19
N ASP A 149 14.69 8.52 -13.81
CA ASP A 149 16.01 7.90 -13.88
C ASP A 149 16.56 7.51 -12.50
N GLY A 150 16.48 8.40 -11.51
CA GLY A 150 16.87 8.11 -10.13
C GLY A 150 16.07 6.98 -9.48
N GLY A 151 14.78 6.86 -9.78
CA GLY A 151 13.91 5.80 -9.25
C GLY A 151 14.27 4.41 -9.75
N THR A 152 15.05 4.28 -10.82
CA THR A 152 15.52 2.99 -11.35
C THR A 152 16.62 2.33 -10.52
N SER A 153 17.09 3.00 -9.47
CA SER A 153 18.06 2.47 -8.50
C SER A 153 17.39 1.86 -7.26
N GLU A 154 16.09 2.10 -7.08
CA GLU A 154 15.32 1.54 -5.96
C GLU A 154 15.11 0.03 -6.11
N GLY A 155 15.08 -0.70 -4.97
CA GLY A 155 14.78 -2.13 -4.95
C GLY A 155 13.41 -2.44 -5.55
N ASP A 156 12.40 -1.63 -5.23
CA ASP A 156 11.02 -1.73 -5.76
C ASP A 156 10.97 -1.75 -7.30
N PHE A 157 11.85 -0.99 -7.98
CA PHE A 157 11.96 -1.03 -9.44
C PHE A 157 12.34 -2.43 -9.94
N HIS A 158 13.37 -3.02 -9.34
CA HIS A 158 13.88 -4.32 -9.76
C HIS A 158 12.90 -5.46 -9.48
N GLU A 159 12.25 -5.42 -8.32
CA GLU A 159 11.25 -6.41 -7.96
C GLU A 159 10.02 -6.34 -8.89
N ALA A 160 9.50 -5.14 -9.17
CA ALA A 160 8.34 -4.97 -10.04
C ALA A 160 8.61 -5.47 -11.46
N LEU A 161 9.72 -5.04 -12.10
CA LEU A 161 10.04 -5.46 -13.46
C LEU A 161 10.22 -6.98 -13.56
N ASN A 162 10.89 -7.58 -12.58
CA ASN A 162 11.06 -9.03 -12.53
C ASN A 162 9.71 -9.76 -12.37
N THR A 163 8.86 -9.28 -11.47
CA THR A 163 7.53 -9.87 -11.22
C THR A 163 6.64 -9.78 -12.46
N ALA A 164 6.61 -8.62 -13.11
CA ALA A 164 5.87 -8.42 -14.35
C ALA A 164 6.31 -9.39 -15.44
N ALA A 165 7.63 -9.60 -15.59
CA ALA A 165 8.18 -10.51 -16.59
C ALA A 165 7.85 -11.98 -16.28
N VAL A 166 7.99 -12.40 -15.00
CA VAL A 166 7.69 -13.78 -14.57
C VAL A 166 6.21 -14.13 -14.71
N TRP A 167 5.33 -13.15 -14.50
CA TRP A 167 3.89 -13.35 -14.59
C TRP A 167 3.31 -13.05 -15.97
N ASP A 168 4.13 -12.62 -16.95
CA ASP A 168 3.70 -12.23 -18.29
C ASP A 168 2.58 -11.19 -18.23
N LEU A 169 2.82 -10.04 -17.58
CA LEU A 169 1.80 -9.02 -17.34
C LEU A 169 1.75 -7.97 -18.46
N PRO A 170 0.54 -7.54 -18.88
CA PRO A 170 0.37 -6.44 -19.83
C PRO A 170 0.57 -5.08 -19.14
N VAL A 171 1.81 -4.76 -18.74
CA VAL A 171 2.18 -3.52 -18.04
C VAL A 171 3.25 -2.77 -18.81
N ILE A 172 3.16 -1.45 -18.82
CA ILE A 172 4.14 -0.54 -19.43
C ILE A 172 4.86 0.21 -18.31
N PHE A 173 6.18 0.03 -18.22
CA PHE A 173 7.04 0.82 -17.35
C PHE A 173 7.66 1.95 -18.19
N LEU A 174 7.42 3.19 -17.81
CA LEU A 174 7.93 4.37 -18.51
C LEU A 174 8.88 5.15 -17.62
N ILE A 175 10.11 5.32 -18.09
CA ILE A 175 11.15 6.08 -17.39
C ILE A 175 11.31 7.44 -18.06
N GLU A 176 11.07 8.51 -17.31
CA GLU A 176 11.44 9.88 -17.70
C GLU A 176 12.91 10.10 -17.35
N ASN A 177 13.79 9.88 -18.34
CA ASN A 177 15.22 10.11 -18.15
C ASN A 177 15.55 11.57 -18.44
N ASN A 178 15.60 12.37 -17.37
CA ASN A 178 15.92 13.80 -17.44
C ASN A 178 17.37 14.12 -17.02
N GLY A 179 18.18 13.09 -16.79
CA GLY A 179 19.59 13.21 -16.49
C GLY A 179 19.94 13.44 -15.02
N TYR A 180 18.92 13.58 -14.13
CA TYR A 180 19.16 13.91 -12.71
C TYR A 180 18.16 13.27 -11.76
N GLY A 181 18.64 12.42 -10.87
CA GLY A 181 17.92 11.99 -9.69
C GLY A 181 18.03 13.08 -8.61
N LEU A 182 17.06 14.01 -8.54
CA LEU A 182 17.13 15.22 -7.72
C LEU A 182 18.26 16.15 -8.20
N SER A 183 19.44 16.10 -7.59
CA SER A 183 20.66 16.80 -7.98
C SER A 183 21.80 15.86 -8.40
N THR A 184 21.63 14.55 -8.22
CA THR A 184 22.61 13.52 -8.55
C THR A 184 22.51 13.20 -10.04
N PRO A 185 23.60 13.39 -10.82
CA PRO A 185 23.57 13.08 -12.25
C PRO A 185 23.51 11.57 -12.49
N VAL A 186 23.02 11.17 -13.66
CA VAL A 186 22.78 9.75 -14.00
C VAL A 186 24.04 8.88 -13.96
N GLU A 187 25.21 9.45 -14.19
CA GLU A 187 26.51 8.76 -14.11
C GLU A 187 26.83 8.24 -12.70
N GLU A 188 26.18 8.83 -11.70
CA GLU A 188 26.27 8.41 -10.29
C GLU A 188 25.07 7.51 -9.88
N GLN A 189 24.08 7.32 -10.77
CA GLN A 189 22.91 6.47 -10.50
C GLN A 189 23.02 5.07 -11.11
N TYR A 190 23.56 4.94 -12.32
CA TYR A 190 23.68 3.67 -13.03
C TYR A 190 24.86 3.63 -14.00
N ARG A 191 25.24 2.42 -14.46
CA ARG A 191 26.40 2.20 -15.36
C ARG A 191 26.05 1.64 -16.72
N CYS A 192 24.81 1.17 -16.95
CA CYS A 192 24.39 0.77 -18.29
C CYS A 192 24.43 1.97 -19.25
N ALA A 193 24.66 1.73 -20.54
CA ALA A 193 24.74 2.81 -21.53
C ALA A 193 23.39 3.52 -21.71
N GLN A 194 22.30 2.78 -21.60
CA GLN A 194 20.93 3.28 -21.65
C GLN A 194 20.11 2.57 -20.58
N LEU A 195 19.15 3.26 -19.96
CA LEU A 195 18.30 2.62 -18.95
C LEU A 195 17.45 1.50 -19.52
N VAL A 196 17.02 1.63 -20.77
CA VAL A 196 16.28 0.58 -21.48
C VAL A 196 17.05 -0.74 -21.59
N ASP A 197 18.38 -0.73 -21.50
CA ASP A 197 19.19 -1.95 -21.52
C ASP A 197 18.86 -2.88 -20.32
N LYS A 198 18.32 -2.34 -19.21
CA LYS A 198 17.86 -3.12 -18.07
C LYS A 198 16.72 -4.09 -18.44
N ALA A 199 15.90 -3.76 -19.45
CA ALA A 199 14.82 -4.63 -19.92
C ALA A 199 15.30 -6.04 -20.28
N LYS A 200 16.43 -6.14 -20.94
CA LYS A 200 17.04 -7.42 -21.35
C LYS A 200 17.35 -8.32 -20.16
N GLY A 201 17.74 -7.73 -19.01
CA GLY A 201 18.03 -8.46 -17.79
C GLY A 201 16.80 -9.15 -17.18
N TYR A 202 15.61 -8.64 -17.48
CA TYR A 202 14.34 -9.23 -17.03
C TYR A 202 13.64 -10.05 -18.11
N GLY A 203 14.23 -10.15 -19.31
CA GLY A 203 13.61 -10.87 -20.43
C GLY A 203 12.41 -10.16 -21.06
N MET A 204 12.35 -8.83 -20.97
CA MET A 204 11.31 -8.01 -21.59
C MET A 204 11.86 -7.16 -22.73
N GLU A 205 10.99 -6.74 -23.63
CA GLU A 205 11.32 -5.77 -24.67
C GLU A 205 11.39 -4.35 -24.11
N GLY A 206 12.11 -3.48 -24.81
CA GLY A 206 12.20 -2.08 -24.45
C GLY A 206 12.60 -1.20 -25.63
N VAL A 207 12.27 0.09 -25.50
CA VAL A 207 12.60 1.12 -26.50
C VAL A 207 13.02 2.41 -25.84
N ARG A 208 13.99 3.11 -26.46
CA ARG A 208 14.38 4.47 -26.07
C ARG A 208 13.91 5.45 -27.14
N ILE A 209 13.24 6.52 -26.72
CA ILE A 209 12.62 7.51 -27.60
C ILE A 209 12.96 8.95 -27.19
N ASP A 210 12.72 9.92 -28.10
CA ASP A 210 12.74 11.34 -27.76
C ASP A 210 11.44 11.72 -27.02
N GLY A 211 11.54 11.85 -25.69
CA GLY A 211 10.42 12.19 -24.83
C GLY A 211 9.86 13.61 -25.04
N ASN A 212 10.57 14.48 -25.77
CA ASN A 212 10.08 15.81 -26.11
C ASN A 212 9.30 15.84 -27.44
N ASN A 213 9.33 14.74 -28.22
CA ASN A 213 8.57 14.59 -29.45
C ASN A 213 7.20 13.94 -29.17
N ILE A 214 6.16 14.74 -29.05
CA ILE A 214 4.82 14.25 -28.70
C ILE A 214 4.27 13.19 -29.67
N LEU A 215 4.59 13.29 -30.98
CA LEU A 215 4.12 12.31 -31.95
C LEU A 215 4.84 10.97 -31.79
N GLU A 216 6.14 10.99 -31.47
CA GLU A 216 6.93 9.79 -31.21
C GLU A 216 6.44 9.11 -29.91
N VAL A 217 6.18 9.89 -28.85
CA VAL A 217 5.62 9.36 -27.60
C VAL A 217 4.25 8.72 -27.85
N TYR A 218 3.33 9.47 -28.47
CA TYR A 218 1.97 9.00 -28.73
C TYR A 218 1.94 7.71 -29.56
N ASP A 219 2.67 7.67 -30.66
CA ASP A 219 2.75 6.51 -31.55
C ASP A 219 3.42 5.29 -30.86
N THR A 220 4.50 5.53 -30.10
CA THR A 220 5.17 4.46 -29.35
C THR A 220 4.25 3.86 -28.30
N ILE A 221 3.54 4.69 -27.53
CA ILE A 221 2.61 4.19 -26.52
C ILE A 221 1.49 3.35 -27.16
N LEU A 222 0.90 3.80 -28.29
CA LEU A 222 -0.10 3.00 -29.00
C LEU A 222 0.46 1.64 -29.43
N GLY A 223 1.64 1.62 -30.04
CA GLY A 223 2.27 0.39 -30.52
C GLY A 223 2.65 -0.56 -29.38
N VAL A 224 3.20 -0.03 -28.28
CA VAL A 224 3.57 -0.83 -27.11
C VAL A 224 2.33 -1.33 -26.37
N ARG A 225 1.28 -0.52 -26.26
CA ARG A 225 -0.01 -0.95 -25.71
C ARG A 225 -0.56 -2.16 -26.46
N ASP A 226 -0.60 -2.08 -27.79
CA ASP A 226 -1.06 -3.19 -28.63
C ASP A 226 -0.17 -4.42 -28.49
N TYR A 227 1.15 -4.25 -28.38
CA TYR A 227 2.08 -5.33 -28.08
C TYR A 227 1.77 -6.00 -26.76
N CYS A 228 1.68 -5.24 -25.66
CA CYS A 228 1.42 -5.78 -24.32
C CYS A 228 0.09 -6.56 -24.26
N ILE A 229 -0.96 -6.06 -24.92
CA ILE A 229 -2.26 -6.74 -24.99
C ILE A 229 -2.17 -8.04 -25.82
N ARG A 230 -1.51 -8.02 -26.95
CA ARG A 230 -1.40 -9.17 -27.86
C ARG A 230 -0.49 -10.26 -27.29
N GLU A 231 0.70 -9.88 -26.81
CA GLU A 231 1.72 -10.81 -26.34
C GLU A 231 1.54 -11.17 -24.86
N GLN A 232 0.71 -10.43 -24.11
CA GLN A 232 0.58 -10.55 -22.67
C GLN A 232 1.93 -10.45 -21.95
N LYS A 233 2.73 -9.42 -22.29
CA LYS A 233 4.09 -9.21 -21.77
C LYS A 233 4.32 -7.76 -21.36
N PRO A 234 5.18 -7.51 -20.36
CA PRO A 234 5.57 -6.16 -19.98
C PRO A 234 6.50 -5.52 -21.00
N TYR A 235 6.59 -4.20 -20.95
CA TYR A 235 7.45 -3.42 -21.81
C TYR A 235 8.10 -2.25 -21.06
N LEU A 236 9.37 -1.97 -21.34
CA LEU A 236 10.10 -0.83 -20.75
C LEU A 236 10.32 0.26 -21.79
N ILE A 237 9.89 1.49 -21.50
CA ILE A 237 10.12 2.66 -22.35
C ILE A 237 11.04 3.64 -21.62
N GLU A 238 12.13 4.06 -22.26
CA GLU A 238 12.98 5.15 -21.79
C GLU A 238 12.72 6.39 -22.65
N CYS A 239 12.13 7.43 -22.03
CA CYS A 239 11.87 8.72 -22.65
C CYS A 239 12.99 9.71 -22.29
N MET A 240 13.80 10.09 -23.29
CA MET A 240 14.83 11.11 -23.10
C MET A 240 14.22 12.49 -23.05
N THR A 241 14.46 13.21 -21.96
CA THR A 241 13.88 14.52 -21.72
C THR A 241 14.79 15.36 -20.83
N PHE A 242 14.34 16.54 -20.43
CA PHE A 242 15.07 17.40 -19.51
C PHE A 242 14.12 18.27 -18.68
N ARG A 243 14.46 18.41 -17.42
CA ARG A 243 13.72 19.24 -16.48
C ARG A 243 14.20 20.69 -16.57
N MET A 244 13.40 21.57 -17.18
CA MET A 244 13.74 23.00 -17.35
C MET A 244 13.68 23.82 -16.06
N ARG A 245 13.19 23.24 -14.95
CA ARG A 245 13.06 23.87 -13.63
C ARG A 245 13.79 23.05 -12.58
N GLY A 246 13.84 23.53 -11.33
CA GLY A 246 14.38 22.77 -10.21
C GLY A 246 13.61 21.47 -9.96
N HIS A 247 14.15 20.60 -9.11
CA HIS A 247 13.40 19.39 -8.68
C HIS A 247 12.06 19.78 -8.05
N GLU A 248 12.09 20.74 -7.16
CA GLU A 248 10.98 21.55 -6.67
C GLU A 248 11.33 23.00 -6.97
N GLU A 249 10.36 23.88 -7.14
CA GLU A 249 10.64 25.30 -7.49
C GLU A 249 11.55 25.99 -6.46
N ALA A 250 11.47 25.60 -5.18
CA ALA A 250 12.35 26.13 -4.13
C ALA A 250 13.80 25.60 -4.20
N SER A 251 14.07 24.48 -4.87
CA SER A 251 15.39 23.84 -4.91
C SER A 251 16.40 24.60 -5.79
N GLY A 252 15.93 25.37 -6.77
CA GLY A 252 16.75 26.00 -7.79
C GLY A 252 17.44 25.02 -8.72
N THR A 253 18.37 25.53 -9.57
CA THR A 253 19.02 24.77 -10.65
C THR A 253 20.53 24.95 -10.69
N LYS A 254 21.16 25.47 -9.64
CA LYS A 254 22.59 25.83 -9.63
C LYS A 254 23.55 24.66 -9.87
N TYR A 255 23.09 23.43 -9.62
CA TYR A 255 23.86 22.20 -9.82
C TYR A 255 23.84 21.68 -11.26
N VAL A 256 23.04 22.29 -12.14
CA VAL A 256 22.93 21.90 -13.55
C VAL A 256 23.72 22.88 -14.42
N PRO A 257 24.58 22.41 -15.34
CA PRO A 257 25.29 23.26 -16.29
C PRO A 257 24.33 24.09 -17.15
N LYS A 258 24.66 25.38 -17.36
CA LYS A 258 23.81 26.30 -18.14
C LYS A 258 23.65 25.87 -19.60
N GLU A 259 24.67 25.28 -20.15
CA GLU A 259 24.72 24.79 -21.55
C GLU A 259 23.62 23.72 -21.79
N LEU A 260 23.24 22.95 -20.76
CA LEU A 260 22.15 21.98 -20.87
C LEU A 260 20.80 22.68 -21.03
N PHE A 261 20.56 23.77 -20.31
CA PHE A 261 19.34 24.56 -20.47
C PHE A 261 19.23 25.13 -21.90
N GLU A 262 20.33 25.71 -22.42
CA GLU A 262 20.38 26.25 -23.79
C GLU A 262 20.15 25.17 -24.87
N LEU A 263 20.69 23.96 -24.63
CA LEU A 263 20.49 22.81 -25.51
C LEU A 263 19.04 22.38 -25.53
N TRP A 264 18.44 22.19 -24.33
CA TRP A 264 17.08 21.65 -24.19
C TRP A 264 16.00 22.70 -24.44
N GLU A 265 16.28 24.01 -24.30
CA GLU A 265 15.37 25.06 -24.74
C GLU A 265 15.08 24.98 -26.25
N LYS A 266 16.06 24.60 -27.04
CA LYS A 266 15.90 24.34 -28.48
C LYS A 266 15.02 23.11 -28.78
N LYS A 267 14.85 22.24 -27.79
CA LYS A 267 14.02 21.05 -27.83
C LYS A 267 12.72 21.19 -27.03
N ASP A 268 12.27 22.41 -26.75
CA ASP A 268 11.00 22.64 -26.06
C ASP A 268 9.85 21.91 -26.79
N PRO A 269 9.12 21.00 -26.13
CA PRO A 269 8.12 20.17 -26.79
C PRO A 269 6.96 20.99 -27.38
N LEU A 270 6.50 22.01 -26.66
CA LEU A 270 5.38 22.84 -27.09
C LEU A 270 5.76 23.77 -28.26
N LYS A 271 6.85 24.52 -28.11
CA LYS A 271 7.31 25.47 -29.14
C LYS A 271 7.61 24.77 -30.46
N ASN A 272 8.30 23.64 -30.43
CA ASN A 272 8.63 22.90 -31.63
C ASN A 272 7.40 22.29 -32.32
N TYR A 273 6.45 21.75 -31.52
CA TYR A 273 5.24 21.16 -32.09
C TYR A 273 4.32 22.24 -32.69
N GLU A 274 4.19 23.38 -32.00
CA GLU A 274 3.43 24.53 -32.49
C GLU A 274 4.00 25.04 -33.85
N GLN A 275 5.33 25.21 -33.93
CA GLN A 275 5.97 25.65 -35.17
C GLN A 275 5.75 24.63 -36.30
N TRP A 276 5.88 23.33 -36.03
CA TRP A 276 5.63 22.29 -37.00
C TRP A 276 4.18 22.29 -37.51
N LEU A 277 3.19 22.52 -36.68
CA LEU A 277 1.78 22.61 -37.09
C LEU A 277 1.52 23.82 -38.00
N LEU A 278 2.22 24.93 -37.74
CA LEU A 278 2.17 26.12 -38.61
C LEU A 278 2.83 25.83 -39.99
N ASP A 279 4.01 25.23 -40.02
CA ASP A 279 4.77 24.91 -41.22
C ASP A 279 4.01 23.90 -42.10
N GLU A 280 3.31 22.95 -41.50
CA GLU A 280 2.44 21.97 -42.19
C GLU A 280 1.05 22.54 -42.56
N ASN A 281 0.77 23.80 -42.24
CA ASN A 281 -0.54 24.45 -42.44
C ASN A 281 -1.72 23.70 -41.83
N ILE A 282 -1.49 23.02 -40.67
CA ILE A 282 -2.55 22.34 -39.90
C ILE A 282 -3.30 23.33 -39.03
N LEU A 283 -2.59 24.29 -38.44
CA LEU A 283 -3.13 25.45 -37.74
C LEU A 283 -2.58 26.75 -38.29
N SER A 284 -3.35 27.82 -38.20
CA SER A 284 -2.88 29.18 -38.43
C SER A 284 -2.48 29.86 -37.12
N ALA A 285 -1.76 30.97 -37.18
CA ALA A 285 -1.44 31.79 -36.01
C ALA A 285 -2.70 32.29 -35.30
N ASN A 286 -3.79 32.54 -36.03
CA ASN A 286 -5.07 32.93 -35.45
C ASN A 286 -5.75 31.77 -34.67
N ASP A 287 -5.65 30.54 -35.18
CA ASP A 287 -6.17 29.34 -34.49
C ASP A 287 -5.42 29.14 -33.17
N ILE A 288 -4.09 29.25 -33.20
CA ILE A 288 -3.26 29.15 -32.00
C ILE A 288 -3.62 30.22 -30.96
N ALA A 289 -3.76 31.47 -31.42
CA ALA A 289 -4.16 32.56 -30.53
C ALA A 289 -5.56 32.32 -29.91
N GLY A 290 -6.50 31.81 -30.71
CA GLY A 290 -7.86 31.46 -30.24
C GLY A 290 -7.84 30.33 -29.19
N ILE A 291 -7.03 29.30 -29.40
CA ILE A 291 -6.87 28.18 -28.43
C ILE A 291 -6.26 28.69 -27.12
N ARG A 292 -5.22 29.54 -27.19
CA ARG A 292 -4.59 30.14 -26.00
C ARG A 292 -5.56 31.00 -25.19
N GLU A 293 -6.37 31.83 -25.85
CA GLU A 293 -7.36 32.68 -25.17
C GLU A 293 -8.46 31.84 -24.54
N THR A 294 -8.92 30.79 -25.21
CA THR A 294 -9.89 29.82 -24.66
C THR A 294 -9.35 29.15 -23.38
N ASN A 295 -8.11 28.61 -23.44
CA ASN A 295 -7.48 27.99 -22.26
C ASN A 295 -7.29 28.98 -21.14
N LYS A 296 -6.85 30.21 -21.42
CA LYS A 296 -6.68 31.26 -20.43
C LYS A 296 -8.00 31.58 -19.72
N SER A 297 -9.06 31.81 -20.49
CA SER A 297 -10.40 32.08 -19.94
C SER A 297 -10.91 30.92 -19.09
N ASN A 298 -10.72 29.68 -19.54
CA ASN A 298 -11.07 28.48 -18.79
C ASN A 298 -10.29 28.38 -17.46
N ILE A 299 -8.97 28.54 -17.51
CA ILE A 299 -8.11 28.51 -16.30
C ILE A 299 -8.53 29.56 -15.28
N GLU A 300 -8.80 30.80 -15.73
CA GLU A 300 -9.24 31.87 -14.83
C GLU A 300 -10.64 31.60 -14.25
N SER A 301 -11.57 31.09 -15.06
CA SER A 301 -12.90 30.72 -14.61
C SER A 301 -12.88 29.62 -13.56
N GLU A 302 -12.17 28.53 -13.82
CA GLU A 302 -12.04 27.37 -12.94
C GLU A 302 -11.28 27.72 -11.64
N LEU A 303 -10.28 28.59 -11.74
CA LEU A 303 -9.56 29.10 -10.57
C LEU A 303 -10.45 29.99 -9.68
N ASN A 304 -11.34 30.80 -10.27
CA ASN A 304 -12.29 31.60 -9.52
C ASN A 304 -13.30 30.71 -8.76
N ILE A 305 -13.72 29.58 -9.34
CA ILE A 305 -14.53 28.58 -8.64
C ILE A 305 -13.74 28.03 -7.43
N ALA A 306 -12.47 27.69 -7.63
CA ALA A 306 -11.62 27.17 -6.56
C ALA A 306 -11.40 28.19 -5.42
N TYR A 307 -11.32 29.47 -5.72
CA TYR A 307 -11.23 30.51 -4.68
C TYR A 307 -12.52 30.68 -3.87
N GLY A 308 -13.66 30.28 -4.42
CA GLY A 308 -14.93 30.24 -3.71
C GLY A 308 -15.17 28.96 -2.89
N ALA A 309 -14.20 28.04 -2.85
CA ALA A 309 -14.33 26.79 -2.10
C ALA A 309 -14.47 27.04 -0.58
N THR A 310 -15.19 26.14 0.09
CA THR A 310 -15.39 26.21 1.53
C THR A 310 -14.05 26.03 2.26
N PRO A 311 -13.70 26.89 3.22
CA PRO A 311 -12.54 26.68 4.06
C PRO A 311 -12.60 25.33 4.80
N ILE A 312 -11.44 24.73 5.06
CA ILE A 312 -11.38 23.51 5.87
C ILE A 312 -11.92 23.81 7.27
N PHE A 313 -12.90 23.02 7.70
CA PHE A 313 -13.33 22.97 9.09
C PHE A 313 -12.61 21.79 9.75
N VAL A 314 -11.91 22.09 10.85
CA VAL A 314 -11.18 21.06 11.62
C VAL A 314 -12.13 20.39 12.60
N ASP A 315 -12.32 19.09 12.43
CA ASP A 315 -13.09 18.24 13.33
C ASP A 315 -12.30 16.96 13.60
N THR A 316 -11.86 16.81 14.85
CA THR A 316 -10.98 15.70 15.28
C THR A 316 -11.65 14.35 15.13
N ASP A 317 -12.95 14.24 15.45
CA ASP A 317 -13.66 12.96 15.39
C ASP A 317 -13.79 12.50 13.93
N THR A 318 -14.15 13.39 13.03
CA THR A 318 -14.18 13.11 11.57
C THR A 318 -12.82 12.72 11.04
N GLU A 319 -11.72 13.35 11.48
CA GLU A 319 -10.38 12.98 11.04
C GLU A 319 -9.97 11.58 11.50
N LEU A 320 -10.36 11.19 12.72
CA LEU A 320 -10.08 9.85 13.26
C LEU A 320 -10.94 8.78 12.58
N GLU A 321 -12.21 9.06 12.31
CA GLU A 321 -13.11 8.12 11.63
C GLU A 321 -12.71 7.90 10.17
N ASP A 322 -12.17 8.90 9.49
CA ASP A 322 -11.81 8.86 8.06
C ASP A 322 -10.45 8.16 7.79
N VAL A 323 -9.86 7.54 8.79
CA VAL A 323 -8.66 6.71 8.64
C VAL A 323 -8.96 5.37 7.98
N TYR A 324 -10.16 4.83 8.21
CA TYR A 324 -10.56 3.50 7.73
C TYR A 324 -11.76 3.58 6.79
N ALA A 325 -11.71 2.76 5.72
CA ALA A 325 -12.85 2.56 4.85
C ALA A 325 -14.01 1.93 5.64
N PRO A 326 -15.24 2.49 5.56
CA PRO A 326 -16.38 1.94 6.25
C PRO A 326 -16.75 0.58 5.65
N ARG A 327 -17.05 -0.37 6.52
CA ARG A 327 -17.60 -1.65 6.08
C ARG A 327 -19.07 -1.52 5.75
N THR A 328 -19.46 -1.86 4.54
CA THR A 328 -20.86 -1.78 4.06
C THR A 328 -21.62 -3.08 4.25
N ASP A 329 -20.94 -4.22 4.29
CA ASP A 329 -21.54 -5.53 4.41
C ASP A 329 -21.86 -5.87 5.88
N LYS A 330 -22.97 -6.62 6.08
CA LYS A 330 -23.28 -7.14 7.42
C LYS A 330 -22.32 -8.27 7.79
N ARG A 331 -21.76 -8.17 8.99
CA ARG A 331 -20.95 -9.23 9.56
C ARG A 331 -21.77 -10.54 9.69
N ILE A 332 -21.13 -11.64 9.35
CA ILE A 332 -21.70 -12.99 9.49
C ILE A 332 -21.35 -13.53 10.87
N ALA A 333 -22.17 -13.18 11.87
CA ALA A 333 -21.96 -13.63 13.23
C ALA A 333 -22.31 -15.11 13.42
N LEU A 334 -21.61 -15.78 14.32
CA LEU A 334 -22.07 -17.06 14.87
C LEU A 334 -23.38 -16.83 15.62
N HIS A 335 -24.42 -17.58 15.24
CA HIS A 335 -25.63 -17.66 16.06
C HIS A 335 -25.45 -18.75 17.14
N PRO A 336 -25.56 -18.42 18.44
CA PRO A 336 -25.38 -19.39 19.51
C PRO A 336 -26.33 -20.60 19.44
N ASN A 337 -27.44 -20.49 18.68
CA ASN A 337 -28.48 -21.49 18.58
C ASN A 337 -28.53 -22.26 17.23
N THR A 338 -27.60 -22.01 16.32
CA THR A 338 -27.48 -22.84 15.13
C THR A 338 -26.81 -24.13 15.53
N GLY A 339 -27.49 -25.15 15.97
CA GLY A 339 -26.96 -26.50 16.27
C GLY A 339 -26.04 -27.07 15.16
N GLY A 340 -25.10 -26.25 14.69
CA GLY A 340 -24.11 -26.53 13.68
C GLY A 340 -23.10 -27.57 14.15
N LEU A 341 -22.62 -28.36 13.21
CA LEU A 341 -21.53 -29.29 13.46
C LEU A 341 -20.30 -28.50 13.95
N VAL A 342 -19.65 -29.05 14.96
CA VAL A 342 -18.41 -28.53 15.53
C VAL A 342 -17.37 -29.64 15.42
N SER A 343 -16.20 -29.30 14.90
CA SER A 343 -15.11 -30.25 14.73
C SER A 343 -13.90 -29.84 15.59
N GLU A 344 -13.24 -30.83 16.15
CA GLU A 344 -11.98 -30.60 16.85
C GLU A 344 -10.87 -30.34 15.83
N LYS A 345 -10.25 -29.18 15.88
CA LYS A 345 -9.22 -28.73 14.92
C LYS A 345 -8.00 -28.18 15.64
N ARG A 346 -6.83 -28.39 15.04
CA ARG A 346 -5.61 -27.68 15.46
C ARG A 346 -5.70 -26.22 15.02
N PHE A 347 -4.90 -25.36 15.63
CA PHE A 347 -4.83 -23.93 15.25
C PHE A 347 -4.57 -23.74 13.75
N VAL A 348 -3.61 -24.47 13.18
CA VAL A 348 -3.29 -24.42 11.75
C VAL A 348 -4.45 -24.90 10.86
N ASP A 349 -5.23 -25.88 11.33
CA ASP A 349 -6.40 -26.39 10.59
C ASP A 349 -7.58 -25.39 10.62
N GLY A 350 -7.70 -24.60 11.70
CA GLY A 350 -8.65 -23.48 11.78
C GLY A 350 -8.34 -22.39 10.73
N ILE A 351 -7.07 -22.02 10.58
CA ILE A 351 -6.61 -21.09 9.54
C ILE A 351 -6.92 -21.64 8.14
N LYS A 352 -6.55 -22.90 7.88
CA LYS A 352 -6.78 -23.57 6.60
C LYS A 352 -8.26 -23.59 6.26
N ASP A 353 -9.14 -23.94 7.21
CA ASP A 353 -10.58 -24.00 7.02
C ASP A 353 -11.17 -22.62 6.70
N GLY A 354 -10.79 -21.59 7.46
CA GLY A 354 -11.21 -20.22 7.21
C GLY A 354 -10.81 -19.72 5.81
N LEU A 355 -9.57 -20.03 5.41
CA LEU A 355 -9.05 -19.63 4.11
C LEU A 355 -9.75 -20.39 2.96
N GLN A 356 -9.95 -21.71 3.12
CA GLN A 356 -10.66 -22.53 2.13
C GLN A 356 -12.09 -22.04 1.90
N GLN A 357 -12.85 -21.84 2.97
CA GLN A 357 -14.23 -21.36 2.89
C GLN A 357 -14.30 -19.94 2.30
N SER A 358 -13.32 -19.09 2.58
CA SER A 358 -13.22 -17.77 1.97
C SER A 358 -12.94 -17.85 0.46
N MET A 359 -12.05 -18.76 0.03
CA MET A 359 -11.78 -19.02 -1.39
C MET A 359 -13.02 -19.54 -2.15
N GLU A 360 -13.82 -20.38 -1.50
CA GLU A 360 -15.09 -20.89 -2.06
C GLU A 360 -16.12 -19.77 -2.19
N ARG A 361 -16.19 -18.88 -1.20
CA ARG A 361 -17.17 -17.80 -1.16
C ARG A 361 -16.81 -16.61 -2.06
N HIS A 362 -15.53 -16.31 -2.20
CA HIS A 362 -15.02 -15.14 -2.96
C HIS A 362 -14.27 -15.60 -4.21
N PRO A 363 -14.92 -15.69 -5.38
CA PRO A 363 -14.23 -16.05 -6.63
C PRO A 363 -13.11 -15.08 -7.02
N ASN A 364 -13.18 -13.84 -6.53
CA ASN A 364 -12.18 -12.76 -6.71
C ASN A 364 -11.08 -12.74 -5.63
N LEU A 365 -11.00 -13.73 -4.75
CA LEU A 365 -9.90 -13.84 -3.78
C LEU A 365 -8.70 -14.53 -4.42
N ILE A 366 -7.55 -13.84 -4.41
CA ILE A 366 -6.28 -14.33 -4.92
C ILE A 366 -5.32 -14.56 -3.76
N LEU A 367 -4.74 -15.76 -3.70
CA LEU A 367 -3.68 -16.11 -2.77
C LEU A 367 -2.32 -15.97 -3.46
N MET A 368 -1.40 -15.26 -2.82
CA MET A 368 -0.03 -15.04 -3.30
C MET A 368 0.97 -15.29 -2.17
N GLY A 369 2.11 -15.86 -2.51
CA GLY A 369 3.20 -16.08 -1.56
C GLY A 369 4.23 -17.04 -2.12
N GLN A 370 5.33 -17.19 -1.41
CA GLN A 370 6.39 -18.10 -1.78
C GLN A 370 6.01 -19.53 -1.40
N ASP A 371 6.18 -20.47 -2.33
CA ASP A 371 5.95 -21.91 -2.14
C ASP A 371 4.51 -22.30 -1.74
N ILE A 372 3.53 -21.43 -1.89
CA ILE A 372 2.13 -21.69 -1.46
C ILE A 372 1.33 -22.57 -2.41
N ALA A 373 1.76 -22.72 -3.67
CA ALA A 373 1.05 -23.49 -4.69
C ALA A 373 1.33 -25.00 -4.56
N GLU A 374 2.27 -25.52 -5.31
CA GLU A 374 2.55 -26.96 -5.38
C GLU A 374 3.01 -27.54 -4.04
N TYR A 375 3.84 -26.80 -3.31
CA TYR A 375 4.37 -27.23 -2.02
C TYR A 375 3.35 -27.09 -0.87
N GLY A 376 2.37 -26.19 -1.00
CA GLY A 376 1.32 -25.96 -0.01
C GLY A 376 1.73 -25.08 1.18
N GLY A 377 2.75 -24.23 1.00
CA GLY A 377 3.29 -23.33 2.01
C GLY A 377 4.23 -24.00 3.01
N ALA A 378 5.03 -23.19 3.70
CA ALA A 378 6.00 -23.64 4.69
C ALA A 378 5.34 -24.46 5.83
N PHE A 379 4.11 -24.13 6.19
CA PHE A 379 3.34 -24.76 7.27
C PHE A 379 2.18 -25.64 6.78
N LYS A 380 2.07 -25.87 5.45
CA LYS A 380 1.07 -26.73 4.80
C LYS A 380 -0.38 -26.21 4.90
N ILE A 381 -0.55 -24.91 5.06
CA ILE A 381 -1.88 -24.29 5.16
C ILE A 381 -2.60 -24.34 3.80
N THR A 382 -1.90 -24.08 2.71
CA THR A 382 -2.45 -24.07 1.35
C THR A 382 -2.32 -25.41 0.61
N GLU A 383 -1.93 -26.48 1.31
CA GLU A 383 -1.83 -27.82 0.70
C GLU A 383 -3.19 -28.28 0.14
N GLY A 384 -3.21 -28.63 -1.15
CA GLY A 384 -4.43 -29.03 -1.89
C GLY A 384 -5.18 -27.86 -2.56
N PHE A 385 -4.84 -26.61 -2.24
CA PHE A 385 -5.57 -25.45 -2.79
C PHE A 385 -5.30 -25.22 -4.29
N LEU A 386 -4.07 -25.49 -4.75
CA LEU A 386 -3.75 -25.40 -6.18
C LEU A 386 -4.66 -26.31 -7.02
N GLN A 387 -4.93 -27.53 -6.57
CA GLN A 387 -5.77 -28.48 -7.26
C GLN A 387 -7.24 -28.05 -7.23
N GLN A 388 -7.69 -27.45 -6.14
CA GLN A 388 -9.08 -27.04 -5.96
C GLN A 388 -9.40 -25.71 -6.67
N PHE A 389 -8.51 -24.71 -6.60
CA PHE A 389 -8.80 -23.35 -7.04
C PHE A 389 -8.01 -22.90 -8.27
N GLY A 390 -7.02 -23.67 -8.70
CA GLY A 390 -6.20 -23.39 -9.88
C GLY A 390 -5.09 -22.36 -9.66
N LYS A 391 -4.12 -22.36 -10.60
CA LYS A 391 -2.91 -21.53 -10.54
C LYS A 391 -3.19 -20.03 -10.65
N GLU A 392 -4.30 -19.64 -11.25
CA GLU A 392 -4.69 -18.22 -11.36
C GLU A 392 -5.03 -17.63 -10.00
N ARG A 393 -5.57 -18.44 -9.07
CA ARG A 393 -5.99 -18.03 -7.75
C ARG A 393 -5.03 -18.42 -6.61
N VAL A 394 -4.15 -19.40 -6.82
CA VAL A 394 -3.14 -19.83 -5.85
C VAL A 394 -1.77 -19.73 -6.53
N ARG A 395 -1.05 -18.66 -6.23
CA ARG A 395 0.10 -18.23 -7.01
C ARG A 395 1.39 -18.27 -6.20
N ASN A 396 2.37 -19.05 -6.67
CA ASN A 396 3.74 -18.83 -6.23
C ASN A 396 4.24 -17.48 -6.74
N THR A 397 5.04 -16.82 -5.94
CA THR A 397 5.67 -15.55 -6.29
C THR A 397 7.19 -15.70 -6.38
N PRO A 398 7.89 -14.85 -7.12
CA PRO A 398 9.31 -14.63 -6.90
C PRO A 398 9.59 -14.22 -5.44
N LEU A 399 10.85 -14.26 -5.00
CA LEU A 399 11.29 -13.70 -3.72
C LEU A 399 11.35 -12.17 -3.86
N CYS A 400 10.23 -11.49 -3.55
CA CYS A 400 10.06 -10.05 -3.77
C CYS A 400 8.88 -9.51 -2.95
N GLU A 401 9.04 -9.45 -1.65
CA GLU A 401 7.96 -9.14 -0.70
C GLU A 401 7.34 -7.76 -0.98
N SER A 402 8.14 -6.76 -1.35
CA SER A 402 7.63 -5.43 -1.69
C SER A 402 6.73 -5.45 -2.92
N ALA A 403 7.16 -6.12 -4.00
CA ALA A 403 6.37 -6.22 -5.22
C ALA A 403 5.06 -6.98 -5.00
N ILE A 404 5.05 -8.01 -4.16
CA ILE A 404 3.83 -8.79 -3.86
C ILE A 404 2.82 -7.93 -3.11
N VAL A 405 3.26 -7.15 -2.12
CA VAL A 405 2.37 -6.22 -1.39
C VAL A 405 1.82 -5.15 -2.34
N GLY A 406 2.66 -4.58 -3.20
CA GLY A 406 2.22 -3.62 -4.23
C GLY A 406 1.21 -4.22 -5.21
N ALA A 407 1.46 -5.44 -5.69
CA ALA A 407 0.54 -6.17 -6.57
C ALA A 407 -0.80 -6.48 -5.88
N ALA A 408 -0.78 -6.82 -4.58
CA ALA A 408 -2.01 -7.02 -3.81
C ALA A 408 -2.87 -5.75 -3.76
N LEU A 409 -2.24 -4.58 -3.57
CA LEU A 409 -2.93 -3.30 -3.65
C LEU A 409 -3.49 -3.02 -5.06
N GLY A 410 -2.69 -3.29 -6.10
CA GLY A 410 -3.13 -3.12 -7.49
C GLY A 410 -4.34 -4.00 -7.85
N LEU A 411 -4.37 -5.24 -7.38
CA LEU A 411 -5.53 -6.13 -7.48
C LEU A 411 -6.77 -5.53 -6.80
N SER A 412 -6.60 -4.91 -5.62
CA SER A 412 -7.69 -4.26 -4.89
C SER A 412 -8.28 -3.06 -5.65
N LEU A 413 -7.47 -2.27 -6.38
CA LEU A 413 -7.97 -1.19 -7.24
C LEU A 413 -8.97 -1.70 -8.28
N GLU A 414 -8.77 -2.93 -8.75
CA GLU A 414 -9.61 -3.62 -9.74
C GLU A 414 -10.70 -4.52 -9.13
N GLY A 415 -10.94 -4.42 -7.82
CA GLY A 415 -12.02 -5.11 -7.12
C GLY A 415 -11.75 -6.56 -6.76
N TYR A 416 -10.49 -6.99 -6.79
CA TYR A 416 -10.07 -8.27 -6.21
C TYR A 416 -9.79 -8.13 -4.73
N LYS A 417 -9.94 -9.24 -4.00
CA LYS A 417 -9.41 -9.42 -2.65
C LYS A 417 -8.08 -10.16 -2.75
N SER A 418 -7.13 -9.78 -1.95
CA SER A 418 -5.81 -10.41 -1.94
C SER A 418 -5.45 -10.90 -0.55
N MET A 419 -5.03 -12.14 -0.45
CA MET A 419 -4.34 -12.64 0.73
C MET A 419 -2.93 -13.03 0.33
N MET A 420 -1.94 -12.43 0.96
CA MET A 420 -0.56 -12.81 0.79
C MET A 420 0.00 -13.49 2.06
N GLU A 421 0.84 -14.49 1.85
CA GLU A 421 1.56 -15.17 2.92
C GLU A 421 3.01 -14.69 2.91
N MET A 422 3.45 -14.05 4.00
CA MET A 422 4.86 -14.00 4.35
C MET A 422 5.26 -15.37 4.90
N GLN A 423 6.39 -15.92 4.49
CA GLN A 423 6.86 -17.18 5.10
C GLN A 423 7.10 -17.03 6.61
N PHE A 424 7.60 -15.85 7.01
CA PHE A 424 7.77 -15.42 8.39
C PHE A 424 7.48 -13.93 8.51
N ALA A 425 6.97 -13.49 9.66
CA ALA A 425 6.73 -12.08 9.95
C ALA A 425 8.01 -11.23 9.85
N ASP A 426 9.17 -11.83 10.11
CA ASP A 426 10.50 -11.23 9.96
C ASP A 426 10.70 -10.63 8.55
N PHE A 427 10.18 -11.28 7.50
CA PHE A 427 10.36 -10.88 6.10
C PHE A 427 9.48 -9.70 5.68
N ALA A 428 8.52 -9.31 6.51
CA ALA A 428 7.73 -8.10 6.27
C ALA A 428 8.60 -6.84 6.19
N THR A 429 9.81 -6.88 6.74
CA THR A 429 10.78 -5.77 6.64
C THR A 429 11.15 -5.43 5.20
N VAL A 430 11.17 -6.40 4.28
CA VAL A 430 11.44 -6.17 2.85
C VAL A 430 10.27 -5.43 2.17
N GLY A 431 9.03 -5.72 2.56
CA GLY A 431 7.81 -5.05 2.07
C GLY A 431 7.37 -3.86 2.92
N PHE A 432 8.16 -3.42 3.89
CA PHE A 432 7.76 -2.44 4.90
C PHE A 432 7.26 -1.12 4.31
N ASN A 433 7.96 -0.59 3.29
CA ASN A 433 7.56 0.62 2.58
C ASN A 433 6.14 0.51 1.98
N GLN A 434 5.82 -0.58 1.30
CA GLN A 434 4.49 -0.80 0.74
C GLN A 434 3.41 -0.89 1.84
N ILE A 435 3.71 -1.57 2.94
CA ILE A 435 2.75 -1.76 4.05
C ILE A 435 2.43 -0.42 4.70
N ILE A 436 3.46 0.31 5.19
CA ILE A 436 3.24 1.50 6.03
C ILE A 436 2.96 2.79 5.24
N ASN A 437 3.43 2.91 3.99
CA ASN A 437 3.28 4.12 3.19
C ASN A 437 2.20 4.05 2.12
N ASN A 438 1.90 2.86 1.58
CA ASN A 438 0.82 2.68 0.63
C ASN A 438 -0.43 2.10 1.30
N LEU A 439 -0.41 0.83 1.73
CA LEU A 439 -1.60 0.16 2.27
C LEU A 439 -2.23 0.95 3.42
N ALA A 440 -1.43 1.31 4.43
CA ALA A 440 -1.93 1.98 5.62
C ALA A 440 -2.58 3.34 5.34
N LYS A 441 -2.04 4.08 4.36
CA LYS A 441 -2.41 5.49 4.18
C LYS A 441 -3.36 5.75 3.02
N ILE A 442 -3.60 4.77 2.15
CA ILE A 442 -4.30 5.02 0.88
C ILE A 442 -5.72 5.53 1.08
N TYR A 443 -6.45 4.98 2.05
CA TYR A 443 -7.82 5.42 2.33
C TYR A 443 -7.85 6.85 2.86
N TYR A 444 -7.08 7.15 3.90
CA TYR A 444 -6.99 8.49 4.47
C TYR A 444 -6.59 9.55 3.43
N ARG A 445 -5.66 9.21 2.54
CA ARG A 445 -5.13 10.14 1.53
C ARG A 445 -6.14 10.53 0.46
N TRP A 446 -6.88 9.58 -0.10
CA TRP A 446 -7.80 9.85 -1.21
C TRP A 446 -9.00 8.88 -1.31
N GLY A 447 -9.37 8.25 -0.22
CA GLY A 447 -10.60 7.48 -0.10
C GLY A 447 -10.62 6.12 -0.82
N GLN A 448 -9.45 5.58 -1.18
CA GLN A 448 -9.35 4.27 -1.81
C GLN A 448 -9.17 3.17 -0.76
N ASN A 449 -10.10 2.22 -0.71
CA ASN A 449 -9.96 1.03 0.12
C ASN A 449 -8.85 0.09 -0.40
N ALA A 450 -8.36 -0.79 0.49
CA ALA A 450 -7.36 -1.82 0.18
C ALA A 450 -7.78 -3.15 0.79
N ASP A 451 -8.40 -4.01 -0.02
CA ASP A 451 -8.85 -5.37 0.37
C ASP A 451 -7.67 -6.34 0.41
N VAL A 452 -6.76 -6.16 1.35
CA VAL A 452 -5.49 -6.90 1.44
C VAL A 452 -5.31 -7.49 2.83
N VAL A 453 -5.07 -8.80 2.91
CA VAL A 453 -4.66 -9.50 4.12
C VAL A 453 -3.24 -9.99 3.97
N ILE A 454 -2.39 -9.72 4.96
CA ILE A 454 -1.03 -10.24 5.02
C ILE A 454 -0.94 -11.20 6.21
N ARG A 455 -0.81 -12.50 5.93
CA ARG A 455 -0.57 -13.52 6.95
C ARG A 455 0.90 -13.53 7.34
N MET A 456 1.16 -13.55 8.63
CA MET A 456 2.50 -13.40 9.22
C MET A 456 2.77 -14.47 10.27
N PRO A 457 3.31 -15.63 9.89
CA PRO A 457 3.81 -16.61 10.86
C PRO A 457 4.92 -15.99 11.72
N THR A 458 4.72 -15.93 13.04
CA THR A 458 5.53 -15.16 13.99
C THR A 458 5.87 -15.96 15.24
N GLY A 459 6.69 -15.41 16.12
CA GLY A 459 6.94 -15.89 17.47
C GLY A 459 8.00 -16.97 17.60
N GLY A 460 8.51 -17.11 18.81
CA GLY A 460 9.54 -18.06 19.20
C GLY A 460 8.99 -19.39 19.74
N GLY A 461 9.81 -20.08 20.53
CA GLY A 461 9.51 -21.40 21.09
C GLY A 461 9.69 -22.55 20.11
N VAL A 462 10.34 -22.30 18.98
CA VAL A 462 10.57 -23.29 17.91
C VAL A 462 12.06 -23.46 17.55
N GLY A 463 12.95 -22.71 18.19
CA GLY A 463 14.39 -22.80 17.98
C GLY A 463 14.84 -22.33 16.58
N ALA A 464 14.19 -21.32 16.01
CA ALA A 464 14.48 -20.85 14.65
C ALA A 464 15.40 -19.60 14.60
N GLY A 465 15.69 -18.98 15.75
CA GLY A 465 16.63 -17.87 15.90
C GLY A 465 16.14 -16.53 15.40
N PRO A 466 17.02 -15.51 15.32
CA PRO A 466 16.63 -14.10 15.25
C PRO A 466 16.03 -13.64 13.91
N PHE A 467 16.06 -14.46 12.87
CA PHE A 467 15.54 -14.08 11.54
C PHE A 467 14.28 -14.86 11.13
N HIS A 468 13.73 -15.70 12.03
CA HIS A 468 12.55 -16.52 11.75
C HIS A 468 11.63 -16.66 12.98
N SER A 469 11.85 -15.90 14.02
CA SER A 469 11.12 -16.06 15.30
C SER A 469 10.76 -14.76 16.00
N GLN A 470 10.97 -13.61 15.38
CA GLN A 470 10.67 -12.33 16.01
C GLN A 470 9.15 -12.13 16.17
N SER A 471 8.79 -11.51 17.29
CA SER A 471 7.49 -10.86 17.49
C SER A 471 7.65 -9.39 17.16
N ASN A 472 7.08 -8.94 16.04
CA ASN A 472 7.28 -7.60 15.49
C ASN A 472 5.97 -6.84 15.24
N GLU A 473 4.91 -7.26 15.88
CA GLU A 473 3.58 -6.65 15.79
C GLU A 473 3.57 -5.17 16.19
N ALA A 474 4.43 -4.77 17.14
CA ALA A 474 4.53 -3.39 17.60
C ALA A 474 4.87 -2.40 16.48
N TRP A 475 5.66 -2.80 15.48
CA TRP A 475 5.98 -1.94 14.33
C TRP A 475 4.75 -1.52 13.54
N PHE A 476 3.72 -2.35 13.54
CA PHE A 476 2.52 -2.17 12.74
C PHE A 476 1.37 -1.57 13.55
N VAL A 477 1.28 -1.83 14.86
CA VAL A 477 0.28 -1.16 15.72
C VAL A 477 0.54 0.34 15.84
N HIS A 478 1.78 0.78 15.62
CA HIS A 478 2.15 2.19 15.55
C HIS A 478 1.72 2.87 14.22
N THR A 479 1.10 2.15 13.28
CA THR A 479 0.82 2.65 11.93
C THR A 479 -0.69 2.80 11.72
N PRO A 480 -1.26 4.04 11.84
CA PRO A 480 -2.67 4.28 11.56
C PRO A 480 -3.07 3.85 10.14
N GLY A 481 -4.25 3.26 10.01
CA GLY A 481 -4.80 2.75 8.75
C GLY A 481 -4.58 1.25 8.53
N LEU A 482 -3.73 0.60 9.32
CA LEU A 482 -3.66 -0.86 9.39
C LEU A 482 -4.60 -1.41 10.46
N LYS A 483 -5.02 -2.67 10.29
CA LYS A 483 -5.58 -3.49 11.36
C LYS A 483 -4.61 -4.61 11.68
N VAL A 484 -4.43 -4.92 12.96
CA VAL A 484 -3.49 -5.95 13.44
C VAL A 484 -4.26 -6.96 14.28
N VAL A 485 -4.29 -8.20 13.81
CA VAL A 485 -5.05 -9.31 14.39
C VAL A 485 -4.08 -10.40 14.84
N TYR A 486 -4.31 -10.98 16.03
CA TYR A 486 -3.42 -11.97 16.61
C TYR A 486 -4.20 -13.01 17.44
N PRO A 487 -4.83 -14.03 16.80
CA PRO A 487 -5.61 -15.04 17.48
C PRO A 487 -4.78 -15.97 18.37
N SER A 488 -5.44 -16.55 19.39
CA SER A 488 -4.85 -17.54 20.29
C SER A 488 -5.49 -18.94 20.18
N THR A 489 -6.66 -19.06 19.57
CA THR A 489 -7.41 -20.34 19.46
C THR A 489 -7.75 -20.69 18.03
N PRO A 490 -8.01 -21.98 17.72
CA PRO A 490 -8.42 -22.43 16.39
C PRO A 490 -9.72 -21.77 15.92
N GLU A 491 -10.70 -21.58 16.82
CA GLU A 491 -11.96 -20.90 16.54
C GLU A 491 -11.73 -19.46 16.11
N ASP A 492 -10.96 -18.71 16.90
CA ASP A 492 -10.66 -17.31 16.60
C ASP A 492 -9.77 -17.18 15.34
N ALA A 493 -8.82 -18.11 15.14
CA ALA A 493 -7.99 -18.13 13.95
C ALA A 493 -8.83 -18.25 12.67
N LYS A 494 -9.86 -19.11 12.65
CA LYS A 494 -10.83 -19.22 11.57
C LYS A 494 -11.67 -17.95 11.43
N GLY A 495 -12.35 -17.55 12.49
CA GLY A 495 -13.33 -16.47 12.46
C GLY A 495 -12.71 -15.10 12.17
N LEU A 496 -11.54 -14.81 12.75
CA LEU A 496 -10.81 -13.56 12.52
C LEU A 496 -10.19 -13.50 11.12
N LEU A 497 -9.71 -14.64 10.56
CA LEU A 497 -9.20 -14.65 9.19
C LEU A 497 -10.32 -14.38 8.18
N ILE A 498 -11.49 -14.98 8.38
CA ILE A 498 -12.67 -14.70 7.57
C ILE A 498 -13.07 -13.22 7.68
N ALA A 499 -13.07 -12.67 8.90
CA ALA A 499 -13.37 -11.25 9.12
C ALA A 499 -12.34 -10.33 8.44
N ALA A 500 -11.05 -10.68 8.49
CA ALA A 500 -9.98 -9.96 7.82
C ALA A 500 -10.15 -9.94 6.29
N ILE A 501 -10.50 -11.07 5.68
CA ILE A 501 -10.75 -11.17 4.23
C ILE A 501 -11.99 -10.36 3.81
N ASN A 502 -12.98 -10.23 4.68
CA ASN A 502 -14.19 -9.44 4.42
C ASN A 502 -14.01 -7.94 4.74
N ASP A 503 -12.96 -7.56 5.45
CA ASP A 503 -12.70 -6.16 5.79
C ASP A 503 -12.19 -5.38 4.56
N PRO A 504 -12.68 -4.14 4.29
CA PRO A 504 -12.20 -3.32 3.19
C PRO A 504 -10.86 -2.63 3.45
N ASN A 505 -10.27 -2.83 4.62
CA ASN A 505 -9.01 -2.23 5.03
C ASN A 505 -7.88 -3.26 5.07
N PRO A 506 -6.61 -2.83 5.01
CA PRO A 506 -5.50 -3.76 5.11
C PRO A 506 -5.39 -4.37 6.51
N VAL A 507 -5.32 -5.70 6.57
CA VAL A 507 -5.23 -6.46 7.82
C VAL A 507 -3.94 -7.27 7.85
N LEU A 508 -3.15 -7.06 8.89
CA LEU A 508 -2.00 -7.89 9.22
C LEU A 508 -2.45 -8.99 10.21
N PHE A 509 -2.34 -10.22 9.77
CA PHE A 509 -2.83 -11.39 10.49
C PHE A 509 -1.65 -12.19 11.05
N PHE A 510 -1.30 -11.94 12.31
CA PHE A 510 -0.20 -12.62 13.00
C PHE A 510 -0.62 -14.02 13.46
N GLU A 511 0.24 -14.99 13.24
CA GLU A 511 0.00 -16.40 13.55
C GLU A 511 1.18 -16.97 14.34
N HIS A 512 1.01 -17.21 15.63
CA HIS A 512 2.10 -17.74 16.43
C HIS A 512 2.43 -19.20 16.06
N LYS A 513 3.63 -19.43 15.53
CA LYS A 513 4.05 -20.73 14.99
C LYS A 513 4.00 -21.88 16.01
N ALA A 514 4.35 -21.62 17.27
CA ALA A 514 4.29 -22.64 18.30
C ALA A 514 2.86 -23.14 18.54
N LEU A 515 1.82 -22.33 18.25
CA LEU A 515 0.43 -22.73 18.42
C LEU A 515 -0.11 -23.62 17.30
N TYR A 516 0.52 -23.63 16.12
CA TYR A 516 0.01 -24.31 14.93
C TYR A 516 -0.41 -25.75 15.18
N ARG A 517 0.37 -26.51 15.94
CA ARG A 517 0.14 -27.95 16.17
C ARG A 517 -0.04 -28.30 17.63
N SER A 518 0.28 -27.39 18.56
CA SER A 518 0.19 -27.62 19.99
C SER A 518 -1.19 -27.30 20.57
N VAL A 519 -1.95 -26.40 19.91
CA VAL A 519 -3.27 -25.98 20.37
C VAL A 519 -4.35 -26.62 19.50
N THR A 520 -5.28 -27.32 20.16
CA THR A 520 -6.49 -27.85 19.55
C THR A 520 -7.71 -27.27 20.24
N GLY A 521 -8.85 -27.27 19.56
CA GLY A 521 -10.10 -26.81 20.12
C GLY A 521 -11.27 -27.00 19.18
N SER A 522 -12.47 -26.86 19.72
CA SER A 522 -13.70 -26.98 18.98
C SER A 522 -13.91 -25.78 18.05
N VAL A 523 -14.11 -26.05 16.78
CA VAL A 523 -14.31 -25.03 15.73
C VAL A 523 -15.63 -25.30 15.03
N PRO A 524 -16.55 -24.32 14.94
CA PRO A 524 -17.76 -24.46 14.13
C PRO A 524 -17.42 -24.69 12.67
N ASP A 525 -18.08 -25.67 12.02
CA ASP A 525 -17.86 -25.98 10.60
C ASP A 525 -18.46 -24.92 9.68
N ALA A 526 -19.45 -24.16 10.16
CA ALA A 526 -20.06 -23.06 9.40
C ALA A 526 -19.05 -21.94 9.06
N TYR A 527 -19.38 -21.14 8.05
CA TYR A 527 -18.69 -19.87 7.76
C TYR A 527 -19.17 -18.79 8.73
N TYR A 528 -18.26 -18.19 9.47
CA TYR A 528 -18.56 -17.14 10.45
C TYR A 528 -17.40 -16.17 10.61
N GLU A 529 -17.70 -15.01 11.16
CA GLU A 529 -16.72 -13.98 11.50
C GLU A 529 -16.64 -13.77 13.01
N THR A 530 -15.42 -13.72 13.53
CA THR A 530 -15.12 -13.13 14.84
C THR A 530 -14.88 -11.63 14.65
N GLU A 531 -15.44 -10.80 15.52
CA GLU A 531 -15.34 -9.34 15.39
C GLU A 531 -13.93 -8.83 15.65
N ILE A 532 -13.35 -8.12 14.66
CA ILE A 532 -12.10 -7.39 14.81
C ILE A 532 -12.33 -6.21 15.78
N GLY A 533 -11.43 -6.03 16.74
CA GLY A 533 -11.54 -4.99 17.76
C GLY A 533 -12.34 -5.41 19.00
N LYS A 534 -12.62 -6.72 19.15
CA LYS A 534 -13.28 -7.28 20.33
C LYS A 534 -12.44 -8.36 20.98
N ALA A 535 -12.13 -8.15 22.27
CA ALA A 535 -11.44 -9.11 23.12
C ALA A 535 -12.38 -10.25 23.57
N ARG A 536 -11.79 -11.27 24.19
CA ARG A 536 -12.51 -12.39 24.79
C ARG A 536 -12.08 -12.59 26.23
N LEU A 537 -13.06 -12.73 27.11
CA LEU A 537 -12.82 -13.23 28.46
C LEU A 537 -12.56 -14.74 28.40
N VAL A 538 -11.36 -15.14 28.83
CA VAL A 538 -10.92 -16.55 28.88
C VAL A 538 -11.23 -17.20 30.23
N SER A 539 -10.97 -16.46 31.31
CA SER A 539 -11.23 -16.88 32.66
C SER A 539 -11.66 -15.69 33.52
N ALA A 540 -12.69 -15.85 34.29
CA ALA A 540 -13.08 -14.87 35.33
C ALA A 540 -12.34 -15.16 36.63
N GLY A 541 -11.87 -14.11 37.29
CA GLY A 541 -11.16 -14.20 38.58
C GLY A 541 -11.10 -12.85 39.28
N ASP A 542 -10.69 -12.86 40.56
CA ASP A 542 -10.83 -11.70 41.44
C ASP A 542 -9.50 -11.16 42.01
N ASP A 543 -8.36 -11.88 41.81
CA ASP A 543 -7.08 -11.48 42.40
C ASP A 543 -6.20 -10.68 41.47
N ILE A 544 -5.98 -11.17 40.24
CA ILE A 544 -5.08 -10.53 39.23
C ILE A 544 -5.69 -10.64 37.83
N SER A 545 -5.75 -9.54 37.11
CA SER A 545 -6.09 -9.54 35.70
C SER A 545 -4.83 -9.67 34.82
N ILE A 546 -4.81 -10.70 33.95
CA ILE A 546 -3.79 -10.88 32.92
C ILE A 546 -4.39 -10.51 31.56
N ILE A 547 -3.86 -9.46 30.94
CA ILE A 547 -4.22 -9.03 29.59
C ILE A 547 -3.16 -9.53 28.63
N SER A 548 -3.55 -10.31 27.62
CA SER A 548 -2.61 -10.99 26.73
C SER A 548 -3.19 -11.23 25.33
N TYR A 549 -2.38 -11.80 24.43
CA TYR A 549 -2.75 -12.23 23.09
C TYR A 549 -1.83 -13.36 22.60
N GLY A 550 -2.23 -14.05 21.53
CA GLY A 550 -1.41 -15.10 20.92
C GLY A 550 -0.96 -16.19 21.91
N ALA A 551 0.33 -16.50 21.93
CA ALA A 551 0.89 -17.51 22.84
C ALA A 551 0.81 -17.11 24.33
N GLY A 552 0.85 -15.81 24.62
CA GLY A 552 0.78 -15.31 25.99
C GLY A 552 -0.51 -15.71 26.73
N VAL A 553 -1.61 -15.87 26.00
CA VAL A 553 -2.87 -16.37 26.56
C VAL A 553 -2.72 -17.78 27.12
N HIS A 554 -2.03 -18.66 26.38
CA HIS A 554 -1.77 -20.04 26.82
C HIS A 554 -0.81 -20.08 28.00
N TRP A 555 0.20 -19.21 28.03
CA TRP A 555 1.11 -19.07 29.18
C TRP A 555 0.35 -18.64 30.43
N ALA A 556 -0.59 -17.69 30.30
CA ALA A 556 -1.43 -17.26 31.41
C ALA A 556 -2.35 -18.39 31.90
N MET A 557 -2.98 -19.14 30.97
CA MET A 557 -3.85 -20.27 31.35
C MET A 557 -3.08 -21.40 32.05
N ASP A 558 -1.91 -21.76 31.53
CA ASP A 558 -1.05 -22.78 32.12
C ASP A 558 -0.55 -22.35 33.52
N TYR A 559 -0.18 -21.10 33.66
CA TYR A 559 0.22 -20.54 34.94
C TYR A 559 -0.94 -20.60 35.95
N ALA A 560 -2.13 -20.15 35.57
CA ALA A 560 -3.33 -20.19 36.44
C ALA A 560 -3.68 -21.63 36.87
N LYS A 561 -3.62 -22.59 35.95
CA LYS A 561 -3.84 -24.00 36.23
C LYS A 561 -2.87 -24.56 37.29
N ASN A 562 -1.62 -24.12 37.27
CA ASN A 562 -0.57 -24.56 38.19
C ASN A 562 -0.57 -23.79 39.53
N HIS A 563 -1.35 -22.70 39.62
CA HIS A 563 -1.46 -21.86 40.83
C HIS A 563 -2.92 -21.65 41.25
N PRO A 564 -3.67 -22.72 41.57
CA PRO A 564 -5.12 -22.66 41.83
C PRO A 564 -5.50 -21.86 43.09
N ALA A 565 -4.54 -21.45 43.91
CA ALA A 565 -4.76 -20.57 45.06
C ALA A 565 -4.93 -19.09 44.67
N ILE A 566 -4.65 -18.71 43.43
CA ILE A 566 -4.80 -17.35 42.90
C ILE A 566 -5.87 -17.37 41.82
N SER A 567 -6.84 -16.47 41.94
CA SER A 567 -7.96 -16.34 41.01
C SER A 567 -7.63 -15.34 39.91
N PHE A 568 -7.36 -15.83 38.68
CA PHE A 568 -6.96 -15.00 37.58
C PHE A 568 -8.13 -14.62 36.64
N HIS A 569 -8.26 -13.32 36.37
CA HIS A 569 -9.07 -12.81 35.26
C HIS A 569 -8.21 -12.71 34.01
N ILE A 570 -8.45 -13.55 33.00
CA ILE A 570 -7.62 -13.61 31.81
C ILE A 570 -8.40 -13.08 30.61
N THR A 571 -7.87 -12.02 29.96
CA THR A 571 -8.43 -11.38 28.78
C THR A 571 -7.52 -11.64 27.57
N ASP A 572 -8.07 -12.24 26.52
CA ASP A 572 -7.45 -12.41 25.21
C ASP A 572 -7.85 -11.25 24.31
N LEU A 573 -6.90 -10.40 23.96
CA LEU A 573 -7.14 -9.21 23.14
C LEU A 573 -7.58 -9.53 21.70
N ARG A 574 -7.11 -10.65 21.11
CA ARG A 574 -7.39 -11.06 19.72
C ARG A 574 -6.97 -10.06 18.65
N THR A 575 -7.11 -8.77 18.93
CA THR A 575 -6.81 -7.66 18.03
C THR A 575 -5.96 -6.62 18.76
N LEU A 576 -4.88 -6.19 18.10
CA LEU A 576 -3.96 -5.19 18.67
C LEU A 576 -4.19 -3.81 18.08
N LEU A 577 -4.81 -3.74 16.89
CA LEU A 577 -5.25 -2.51 16.26
C LEU A 577 -6.53 -2.80 15.44
N PRO A 578 -7.69 -2.24 15.82
CA PRO A 578 -7.95 -1.47 17.05
C PRO A 578 -7.95 -2.35 18.31
N LEU A 579 -7.60 -1.77 19.47
CA LEU A 579 -7.74 -2.41 20.77
C LEU A 579 -9.19 -2.32 21.30
N ASP A 580 -9.62 -3.33 22.07
CA ASP A 580 -10.88 -3.29 22.83
C ASP A 580 -10.64 -2.64 24.20
N TYR A 581 -10.69 -1.31 24.23
CA TYR A 581 -10.48 -0.54 25.46
C TYR A 581 -11.55 -0.78 26.52
N GLU A 582 -12.78 -1.17 26.13
CA GLU A 582 -13.83 -1.52 27.09
C GLU A 582 -13.48 -2.81 27.85
N ALA A 583 -13.06 -3.86 27.15
CA ALA A 583 -12.61 -5.10 27.78
C ALA A 583 -11.37 -4.89 28.67
N ILE A 584 -10.46 -4.00 28.27
CA ILE A 584 -9.31 -3.61 29.11
C ILE A 584 -9.81 -2.92 30.38
N ARG A 585 -10.75 -1.97 30.29
CA ARG A 585 -11.36 -1.29 31.44
C ARG A 585 -12.06 -2.26 32.39
N GLU A 586 -12.85 -3.18 31.81
CA GLU A 586 -13.54 -4.23 32.60
C GLU A 586 -12.54 -5.09 33.37
N ALA A 587 -11.42 -5.51 32.75
CA ALA A 587 -10.36 -6.26 33.40
C ALA A 587 -9.71 -5.48 34.55
N VAL A 588 -9.50 -4.16 34.38
CA VAL A 588 -8.94 -3.30 35.43
C VAL A 588 -9.91 -3.16 36.60
N MET A 589 -11.18 -2.89 36.35
CA MET A 589 -12.22 -2.73 37.38
C MET A 589 -12.48 -4.02 38.15
N GLN A 590 -12.20 -5.18 37.55
CA GLN A 590 -12.44 -6.48 38.15
C GLN A 590 -11.47 -6.77 39.31
N THR A 591 -10.18 -6.45 39.17
CA THR A 591 -9.17 -6.90 40.14
C THR A 591 -8.27 -5.78 40.69
N GLY A 592 -8.19 -4.62 40.06
CA GLY A 592 -7.28 -3.54 40.46
C GLY A 592 -5.78 -3.87 40.30
N LYS A 593 -5.40 -5.12 40.02
CA LYS A 593 -4.02 -5.61 39.90
C LYS A 593 -3.80 -6.16 38.48
N ILE A 594 -3.02 -5.46 37.65
CA ILE A 594 -2.94 -5.71 36.21
C ILE A 594 -1.55 -6.19 35.82
N LEU A 595 -1.52 -7.32 35.09
CA LEU A 595 -0.36 -7.84 34.40
C LEU A 595 -0.61 -7.88 32.91
N ILE A 596 0.16 -7.14 32.14
CA ILE A 596 0.17 -7.24 30.68
C ILE A 596 1.25 -8.23 30.29
N LEU A 597 0.86 -9.31 29.61
CA LEU A 597 1.75 -10.42 29.22
C LEU A 597 1.84 -10.53 27.71
N HIS A 598 3.03 -10.41 27.15
CA HIS A 598 3.26 -10.59 25.70
C HIS A 598 4.66 -11.09 25.38
N GLU A 599 4.83 -11.64 24.16
CA GLU A 599 6.11 -12.18 23.70
C GLU A 599 7.05 -11.12 23.16
N ASP A 600 6.55 -10.04 22.58
CA ASP A 600 7.39 -8.95 22.11
C ASP A 600 8.29 -8.39 23.22
N THR A 601 9.34 -7.65 22.88
CA THR A 601 10.27 -7.04 23.84
C THR A 601 9.57 -6.10 24.81
N LEU A 602 10.15 -5.88 26.00
CA LEU A 602 9.59 -4.99 27.00
C LEU A 602 9.59 -3.53 26.51
N THR A 603 10.69 -3.12 25.90
CA THR A 603 10.83 -1.76 25.36
C THR A 603 10.19 -1.67 23.99
N GLY A 604 9.21 -0.78 23.83
CA GLY A 604 8.51 -0.52 22.57
C GLY A 604 7.42 -1.53 22.20
N GLY A 605 7.25 -2.63 22.95
CA GLY A 605 6.12 -3.53 22.78
C GLY A 605 4.78 -2.88 23.16
N ILE A 606 3.67 -3.40 22.62
CA ILE A 606 2.32 -2.84 22.82
C ILE A 606 1.88 -2.77 24.29
N GLY A 607 2.49 -3.58 25.15
CA GLY A 607 2.23 -3.54 26.60
C GLY A 607 2.53 -2.18 27.22
N GLY A 608 3.44 -1.39 26.64
CA GLY A 608 3.71 -0.01 27.06
C GLY A 608 2.53 0.92 26.79
N GLU A 609 1.92 0.82 25.61
CA GLU A 609 0.74 1.60 25.23
C GLU A 609 -0.48 1.25 26.09
N ILE A 610 -0.74 -0.04 26.28
CA ILE A 610 -1.84 -0.51 27.14
C ILE A 610 -1.66 -0.01 28.59
N ALA A 611 -0.44 -0.08 29.13
CA ALA A 611 -0.14 0.39 30.49
C ALA A 611 -0.32 1.91 30.62
N ALA A 612 0.08 2.69 29.63
CA ALA A 612 -0.13 4.13 29.60
C ALA A 612 -1.62 4.46 29.57
N TRP A 613 -2.39 3.82 28.68
CA TRP A 613 -3.83 4.03 28.59
C TRP A 613 -4.56 3.67 29.89
N ILE A 614 -4.21 2.56 30.53
CA ILE A 614 -4.78 2.17 31.83
C ILE A 614 -4.47 3.24 32.87
N SER A 615 -3.24 3.74 32.92
CA SER A 615 -2.83 4.77 33.88
C SER A 615 -3.58 6.09 33.71
N GLU A 616 -3.89 6.46 32.46
CA GLU A 616 -4.62 7.70 32.14
C GLU A 616 -6.12 7.57 32.36
N ASN A 617 -6.72 6.39 32.09
CA ASN A 617 -8.18 6.23 32.01
C ASN A 617 -8.79 5.36 33.11
N CYS A 618 -7.96 4.64 33.88
CA CYS A 618 -8.41 3.68 34.88
C CYS A 618 -7.66 3.80 36.21
N PHE A 619 -6.90 4.87 36.43
CA PHE A 619 -6.04 5.03 37.63
C PHE A 619 -6.79 4.85 38.94
N GLU A 620 -8.02 5.33 39.02
CA GLU A 620 -8.87 5.25 40.26
C GLU A 620 -9.29 3.83 40.63
N TYR A 621 -9.13 2.85 39.75
CA TYR A 621 -9.45 1.43 39.99
C TYR A 621 -8.21 0.58 40.28
N LEU A 622 -7.00 1.17 40.30
CA LEU A 622 -5.76 0.43 40.49
C LEU A 622 -5.40 0.29 41.98
N ASP A 623 -5.16 -0.95 42.40
CA ASP A 623 -4.63 -1.29 43.74
C ASP A 623 -3.11 -1.51 43.69
N ALA A 624 -2.51 -1.64 42.53
CA ALA A 624 -1.09 -1.86 42.31
C ALA A 624 -0.61 -1.15 41.03
N PRO A 625 0.72 -0.93 40.85
CA PRO A 625 1.26 -0.49 39.58
C PRO A 625 0.92 -1.50 38.48
N VAL A 626 0.58 -1.00 37.26
CA VAL A 626 0.43 -1.86 36.09
C VAL A 626 1.80 -2.48 35.73
N MET A 627 1.88 -3.80 35.73
CA MET A 627 3.11 -4.52 35.44
C MET A 627 3.08 -5.10 34.02
N ARG A 628 4.25 -5.11 33.37
CA ARG A 628 4.44 -5.66 32.03
C ARG A 628 5.41 -6.83 32.10
N CYS A 629 4.95 -8.04 31.88
CA CYS A 629 5.78 -9.24 31.70
C CYS A 629 5.96 -9.49 30.20
N ALA A 630 7.14 -9.19 29.72
CA ALA A 630 7.49 -9.26 28.30
C ALA A 630 8.80 -10.04 28.11
N SER A 631 9.15 -10.34 26.86
CA SER A 631 10.44 -10.94 26.56
C SER A 631 11.60 -9.97 26.81
N LEU A 632 12.83 -10.48 26.84
CA LEU A 632 14.02 -9.65 27.08
C LEU A 632 14.23 -8.67 25.91
N ASP A 633 14.79 -7.51 26.21
CA ASP A 633 15.19 -6.51 25.20
C ASP A 633 16.49 -6.97 24.46
N THR A 634 16.41 -8.13 23.82
CA THR A 634 17.47 -8.73 23.00
C THR A 634 16.85 -9.35 21.74
N PRO A 635 17.60 -9.54 20.66
CA PRO A 635 17.15 -10.44 19.60
C PRO A 635 16.88 -11.85 20.16
N ILE A 636 15.89 -12.54 19.60
CA ILE A 636 15.56 -13.88 20.03
C ILE A 636 16.70 -14.86 19.70
N PRO A 637 17.21 -15.63 20.68
CA PRO A 637 18.36 -16.50 20.44
C PRO A 637 17.95 -17.84 19.82
N PHE A 638 18.91 -18.51 19.17
CA PHE A 638 18.71 -19.83 18.54
C PHE A 638 18.75 -20.99 19.55
N ASN A 639 19.64 -20.92 20.54
CA ASN A 639 19.78 -22.00 21.52
C ASN A 639 18.54 -22.09 22.41
N LEU A 640 17.96 -23.29 22.58
CA LEU A 640 16.70 -23.52 23.28
C LEU A 640 16.70 -23.03 24.73
N GLU A 641 17.81 -23.16 25.45
CA GLU A 641 17.88 -22.67 26.84
C GLU A 641 17.97 -21.15 26.92
N LEU A 642 18.64 -20.52 25.94
CA LEU A 642 18.65 -19.06 25.82
C LEU A 642 17.29 -18.55 25.35
N GLU A 643 16.63 -19.25 24.42
CA GLU A 643 15.28 -18.91 23.96
C GLU A 643 14.26 -19.01 25.10
N LYS A 644 14.29 -20.04 25.94
CA LYS A 644 13.46 -20.14 27.14
C LYS A 644 13.69 -18.97 28.10
N ASN A 645 14.94 -18.57 28.31
CA ASN A 645 15.26 -17.41 29.14
C ASN A 645 14.81 -16.09 28.51
N PHE A 646 14.84 -15.97 27.19
CA PHE A 646 14.33 -14.81 26.45
C PHE A 646 12.82 -14.63 26.68
N MET A 647 12.04 -15.70 26.63
CA MET A 647 10.59 -15.68 26.67
C MET A 647 10.02 -15.09 27.96
N ALA A 648 8.93 -14.33 27.85
CA ALA A 648 8.22 -13.68 28.93
C ALA A 648 7.77 -14.66 30.03
N TYR A 649 7.30 -15.85 29.66
CA TYR A 649 6.78 -16.84 30.62
C TYR A 649 7.80 -17.27 31.67
N SER A 650 9.09 -17.18 31.39
CA SER A 650 10.13 -17.55 32.36
C SER A 650 10.21 -16.60 33.58
N ARG A 651 9.61 -15.42 33.46
CA ARG A 651 9.55 -14.40 34.52
C ARG A 651 8.17 -14.21 35.12
N LEU A 652 7.16 -14.93 34.60
CA LEU A 652 5.75 -14.73 35.00
C LEU A 652 5.55 -14.90 36.52
N ASN A 653 6.20 -15.89 37.14
CA ASN A 653 6.11 -16.12 38.59
C ASN A 653 6.62 -14.92 39.42
N GLU A 654 7.69 -14.26 39.00
CA GLU A 654 8.22 -13.06 39.67
C GLU A 654 7.22 -11.90 39.63
N TYR A 655 6.63 -11.65 38.47
CA TYR A 655 5.67 -10.55 38.31
C TYR A 655 4.36 -10.79 39.06
N VAL A 656 3.84 -12.03 39.07
CA VAL A 656 2.66 -12.39 39.84
C VAL A 656 2.93 -12.26 41.32
N ALA A 657 4.06 -12.79 41.84
CA ALA A 657 4.43 -12.66 43.26
C ALA A 657 4.49 -11.18 43.68
N ARG A 658 5.09 -10.32 42.89
CA ARG A 658 5.15 -8.86 43.16
C ARG A 658 3.77 -8.20 43.19
N LEU A 659 2.84 -8.60 42.32
CA LEU A 659 1.47 -8.07 42.33
C LEU A 659 0.67 -8.56 43.56
N MET A 660 0.99 -9.74 44.05
CA MET A 660 0.34 -10.27 45.27
C MET A 660 0.83 -9.61 46.57
N GLU A 661 1.95 -8.88 46.52
CA GLU A 661 2.45 -8.09 47.67
C GLU A 661 1.65 -6.81 47.93
N TYR A 662 0.95 -6.31 46.92
CA TYR A 662 0.02 -5.18 47.04
C TYR A 662 -1.35 -5.63 47.59
#